data_7a0507aab3f4d7cd246dd888b9c5cdd1
#
_entry.id   7a0507aab3f4d7cd246dd888b9c5cdd1
#
_cell.length_a   1.000
_cell.length_b   1.000
_cell.length_c   1.000
_cell.angle_alpha   90.00
_cell.angle_beta   90.00
_cell.angle_gamma   90.00
#
_symmetry.space_group_name_H-M   'P 1'
#
loop_
_entity.id
_entity.type
_entity.pdbx_description
1 polymer ?
#
loop_
_entity_poly.entity_id
_entity_poly.type
_entity_poly.pdbx_seq_one_letter_code
_entity_poly.pdbx_strand_id
1 'polypeptide(L)'
;MDLPSNSRPSEISDGLLSYPYWAKIFILIYFQNIHLQSRYFEYSFGTPATTQTQSYRLSFSRFSPSLSVVSFTATEALNTSYRLDIELTSADADLPLSSYINQAAKFTVTPVSSDALGLIEGMIAPQALKEWSGIITSCEKLSVSADETRYRMVLEPRIAALKHHRTSRLFQNQNVPDIISSLLKHHGFSGVDFRFNTSREYGVREYVTQYQESDFAFINRLCEEEGIWYAFEQNAQYGDVAVFGDDAAHYFRNHTSLYPYRPHGGLESVGEEAVFALQVKHNPILESIRVGDYNYRDADTDLSSAVTAKGTDTDSSVLLGSDSHWGLHQKTPEEARLQTALLQQLDHSRRIVASGSGNITALSPGQVFQTAPAFSEAPNGWLAVSLTHSGSRDQAYSHTFTAIPADSIFRPERITPLPKIQGSLPARVTSPGNYTYAYIDNMGRYRVKLPFDLDEWSPGGESRPIRLAKPYAGPDYGQHFPLHEGTEVMLSFVQGNPDRPYISGVMHDSSHPDHVPADWNTRNVIRTWANNKLRMEDKQGQEHIKLATEYGKTQLNLGHIVDSQRQKRGDNGEGFELRTDSWGAVRAGKGLFISADAQNQAAGQVLDMDAAIAQMEQALSLAKSLNKAAHTAKNEATEAEEQAGRLNDSLKRLQRSGIIQSAPDGIATATPQSQLHTAGQHIHHISGGDTDISAGNNFTAHAVESVNLFAQSKGAKLQANQGKVEIQAQNDEMQINALKDTTITSSAGKVTVAAKDEILLTSGGAYIKIKDGNIELGCPKMVWVKCAGFQVMGPSSISNLLPILPNNQQQKETMGIQIKRIGTQEITGISLDYKLKTAGDETLFSSTTQNENGLGGEHDKEQIYASSYLLIGKESDGWQLFVYEVDNHEGN
;
A
#
# COMPACT_ATOMS: atom_id res chain seq x y z
N MET A 1 -26.05 -51.79 8.38
CA MET A 1 -25.48 -52.87 7.55
C MET A 1 -24.09 -52.43 7.24
N ASP A 2 -23.26 -52.91 8.07
CA ASP A 2 -22.03 -53.69 7.85
C ASP A 2 -20.82 -52.91 7.41
N LEU A 3 -19.97 -52.68 8.41
CA LEU A 3 -18.51 -52.71 8.32
C LEU A 3 -18.06 -54.15 7.96
N PRO A 4 -16.87 -54.37 7.39
CA PRO A 4 -15.69 -54.69 8.21
C PRO A 4 -14.39 -54.05 7.71
N SER A 5 -13.55 -53.61 8.63
CA SER A 5 -12.43 -54.20 9.35
C SER A 5 -11.16 -54.48 8.54
N ASN A 6 -10.06 -53.90 9.08
CA ASN A 6 -8.69 -54.43 9.10
C ASN A 6 -7.86 -54.64 7.88
N SER A 7 -6.78 -53.88 7.75
CA SER A 7 -5.42 -54.46 7.84
C SER A 7 -4.35 -53.34 7.81
N ARG A 8 -3.55 -53.26 8.86
CA ARG A 8 -2.12 -52.93 8.77
C ARG A 8 -1.42 -54.16 8.24
N PRO A 9 -0.16 -54.16 7.74
CA PRO A 9 0.94 -53.26 8.01
C PRO A 9 1.88 -52.98 6.84
N SER A 10 2.99 -52.41 7.19
CA SER A 10 4.37 -52.47 6.66
C SER A 10 4.92 -51.17 6.02
N GLU A 11 5.83 -50.62 6.77
CA GLU A 11 7.24 -50.40 6.34
C GLU A 11 7.42 -49.75 4.97
N ILE A 12 7.72 -48.48 4.98
CA ILE A 12 8.71 -47.88 4.08
C ILE A 12 9.59 -46.95 4.92
N SER A 13 10.70 -47.47 5.17
CA SER A 13 12.07 -47.05 5.33
C SER A 13 12.42 -45.67 4.79
N ASP A 14 13.11 -44.93 5.63
CA ASP A 14 14.29 -44.12 5.37
C ASP A 14 14.42 -43.44 4.02
N GLY A 15 14.14 -42.13 4.06
CA GLY A 15 14.66 -41.16 3.12
C GLY A 15 15.47 -40.11 3.84
N LEU A 16 16.58 -40.49 4.45
CA LEU A 16 17.64 -39.60 4.89
C LEU A 16 18.23 -38.91 3.68
N LEU A 17 17.86 -37.68 3.43
CA LEU A 17 18.62 -36.76 2.57
C LEU A 17 19.99 -36.49 3.23
N SER A 18 20.99 -37.17 2.71
CA SER A 18 22.39 -36.98 3.02
C SER A 18 22.82 -35.54 2.71
N TYR A 19 23.09 -34.76 3.72
CA TYR A 19 23.97 -33.60 3.60
C TYR A 19 25.41 -34.10 3.33
N PRO A 20 26.15 -33.47 2.43
CA PRO A 20 27.43 -34.01 2.00
C PRO A 20 28.45 -34.02 3.12
N TYR A 21 29.15 -35.11 3.21
CA TYR A 21 30.19 -35.50 4.16
C TYR A 21 31.33 -34.46 4.39
N TRP A 22 31.40 -33.43 3.60
CA TRP A 22 32.46 -32.40 3.63
C TRP A 22 32.36 -31.43 4.81
N ALA A 23 31.15 -31.13 5.31
CA ALA A 23 30.98 -30.21 6.44
C ALA A 23 31.46 -30.80 7.80
N LYS A 24 31.41 -32.14 7.94
CA LYS A 24 31.92 -32.80 9.14
C LYS A 24 33.43 -32.98 9.13
N ILE A 25 34.04 -33.10 7.94
CA ILE A 25 35.49 -33.22 7.80
C ILE A 25 36.18 -31.85 8.04
N PHE A 26 35.56 -30.71 7.67
CA PHE A 26 36.12 -29.39 7.92
C PHE A 26 36.15 -29.00 9.40
N ILE A 27 35.12 -29.40 10.17
CA ILE A 27 35.05 -29.11 11.60
C ILE A 27 36.02 -30.02 12.36
N LEU A 28 36.20 -31.28 11.95
CA LEU A 28 37.14 -32.19 12.58
C LEU A 28 38.61 -31.86 12.25
N ILE A 29 38.86 -31.34 11.02
CA ILE A 29 40.24 -30.93 10.63
C ILE A 29 40.61 -29.62 11.35
N TYR A 30 39.66 -28.71 11.59
CA TYR A 30 39.97 -27.49 12.34
C TYR A 30 40.26 -27.74 13.81
N PHE A 31 39.56 -28.65 14.45
CA PHE A 31 39.86 -29.06 15.85
C PHE A 31 41.06 -29.99 15.96
N GLN A 32 41.34 -30.82 14.95
CA GLN A 32 42.52 -31.64 14.97
C GLN A 32 43.84 -30.87 14.68
N ASN A 33 43.75 -29.80 13.88
CA ASN A 33 44.93 -28.95 13.65
C ASN A 33 45.33 -28.10 14.88
N ILE A 34 44.36 -27.71 15.72
CA ILE A 34 44.66 -27.06 17.00
C ILE A 34 45.30 -28.09 17.99
N HIS A 35 44.85 -29.34 17.95
CA HIS A 35 45.43 -30.38 18.78
C HIS A 35 46.75 -30.97 18.22
N LEU A 36 46.97 -30.94 16.91
CA LEU A 36 48.23 -31.38 16.29
C LEU A 36 49.36 -30.36 16.42
N GLN A 37 49.05 -29.05 16.47
CA GLN A 37 50.11 -28.08 16.79
C GLN A 37 50.54 -28.13 18.26
N SER A 38 49.65 -28.55 19.18
CA SER A 38 50.05 -28.78 20.59
C SER A 38 50.84 -30.08 20.78
N ARG A 39 50.70 -31.08 19.89
CA ARG A 39 51.43 -32.36 20.00
C ARG A 39 52.82 -32.35 19.35
N TYR A 40 53.12 -31.39 18.47
CA TYR A 40 54.47 -31.32 17.88
C TYR A 40 55.52 -30.60 18.79
N PHE A 41 55.07 -29.98 19.89
CA PHE A 41 55.98 -29.39 20.89
C PHE A 41 56.29 -30.27 22.10
N GLU A 42 55.74 -31.49 22.18
CA GLU A 42 56.02 -32.43 23.28
C GLU A 42 57.23 -33.34 23.01
N TYR A 43 58.11 -33.02 22.06
CA TYR A 43 59.41 -33.66 22.07
C TYR A 43 60.40 -32.93 22.96
N SER A 44 60.34 -33.31 24.18
CA SER A 44 61.42 -33.47 25.20
C SER A 44 62.84 -33.06 24.77
N PHE A 45 63.23 -31.89 25.15
CA PHE A 45 64.54 -31.66 25.70
C PHE A 45 64.37 -31.47 27.21
N GLY A 46 65.13 -32.28 28.00
CA GLY A 46 65.15 -32.09 29.46
C GLY A 46 65.52 -30.67 29.78
N THR A 47 64.50 -29.88 30.22
CA THR A 47 64.73 -28.54 30.72
C THR A 47 65.57 -28.58 31.96
N PRO A 48 66.71 -27.81 32.03
CA PRO A 48 67.31 -27.55 33.30
C PRO A 48 66.25 -26.94 34.23
N ALA A 49 66.28 -27.33 35.51
CA ALA A 49 65.40 -26.79 36.51
C ALA A 49 65.61 -25.25 36.54
N THR A 50 64.66 -24.55 35.83
CA THR A 50 64.68 -23.10 35.82
C THR A 50 64.15 -22.66 37.16
N THR A 51 64.92 -21.95 37.91
CA THR A 51 64.53 -21.30 39.14
C THR A 51 63.37 -20.36 38.81
N GLN A 52 62.28 -20.53 39.51
CA GLN A 52 61.08 -19.68 39.35
C GLN A 52 61.49 -18.23 39.63
N THR A 53 61.35 -17.36 38.62
CA THR A 53 61.70 -15.94 38.72
C THR A 53 60.51 -15.05 38.99
N GLN A 54 59.28 -15.61 38.93
CA GLN A 54 58.00 -14.91 39.11
C GLN A 54 57.07 -15.64 40.06
N SER A 55 56.24 -14.88 40.80
CA SER A 55 55.17 -15.40 41.65
C SER A 55 53.81 -15.01 41.08
N TYR A 56 52.85 -15.88 41.30
CA TYR A 56 51.47 -15.77 40.77
C TYR A 56 50.48 -15.67 41.93
N ARG A 57 49.59 -14.66 41.89
CA ARG A 57 48.61 -14.46 42.96
C ARG A 57 47.25 -14.15 42.38
N LEU A 58 46.23 -14.84 42.93
CA LEU A 58 44.83 -14.50 42.74
C LEU A 58 44.31 -13.77 43.98
N SER A 59 43.77 -12.59 43.85
CA SER A 59 43.20 -11.78 44.94
C SER A 59 41.78 -11.34 44.65
N PHE A 60 40.96 -11.18 45.69
CA PHE A 60 39.60 -10.76 45.64
C PHE A 60 39.40 -9.44 46.39
N SER A 61 38.51 -8.60 45.94
CA SER A 61 38.26 -7.29 46.52
C SER A 61 37.53 -7.37 47.88
N ARG A 62 36.72 -8.41 48.10
CA ARG A 62 35.83 -8.52 49.27
C ARG A 62 36.27 -9.48 50.36
N PHE A 63 37.19 -10.39 50.10
CA PHE A 63 37.68 -11.38 51.02
C PHE A 63 39.07 -11.84 50.63
N SER A 64 39.78 -12.43 51.58
CA SER A 64 41.18 -12.86 51.32
C SER A 64 41.28 -14.37 51.69
N PRO A 65 40.88 -15.26 50.76
CA PRO A 65 41.03 -16.70 50.99
C PRO A 65 42.53 -17.08 50.92
N SER A 66 42.90 -18.13 51.69
CA SER A 66 44.22 -18.70 51.59
C SER A 66 44.33 -19.59 50.34
N LEU A 67 44.67 -18.98 49.20
CA LEU A 67 44.85 -19.63 47.91
C LEU A 67 46.30 -19.54 47.45
N SER A 68 46.82 -20.64 46.95
CA SER A 68 48.15 -20.64 46.34
C SER A 68 48.02 -21.15 44.90
N VAL A 69 48.50 -20.35 43.93
CA VAL A 69 48.48 -20.67 42.51
C VAL A 69 49.45 -21.84 42.24
N VAL A 70 48.96 -22.86 41.56
CA VAL A 70 49.76 -23.99 41.05
C VAL A 70 50.24 -23.72 39.66
N SER A 71 49.30 -23.40 38.78
CA SER A 71 49.53 -23.06 37.37
C SER A 71 48.45 -22.14 36.85
N PHE A 72 48.75 -21.46 35.77
CA PHE A 72 47.75 -20.74 35.01
C PHE A 72 48.01 -20.79 33.50
N THR A 73 46.94 -20.66 32.74
CA THR A 73 46.98 -20.41 31.31
C THR A 73 46.04 -19.23 31.02
N ALA A 74 46.54 -18.18 30.39
CA ALA A 74 45.76 -17.02 29.99
C ALA A 74 45.75 -16.89 28.48
N THR A 75 44.57 -16.82 27.88
CA THR A 75 44.39 -16.55 26.45
C THR A 75 43.79 -15.18 26.25
N GLU A 76 44.43 -14.39 25.44
CA GLU A 76 44.00 -13.04 25.06
C GLU A 76 44.05 -12.87 23.54
N ALA A 77 43.06 -12.18 22.94
CA ALA A 77 43.10 -11.80 21.52
C ALA A 77 42.32 -10.51 21.28
N LEU A 78 42.63 -9.85 20.19
CA LEU A 78 41.76 -8.76 19.69
C LEU A 78 40.33 -9.29 19.42
N ASN A 79 39.32 -8.52 19.72
CA ASN A 79 37.89 -8.84 19.56
C ASN A 79 37.41 -10.09 20.33
N THR A 80 38.14 -10.47 21.40
CA THR A 80 37.79 -11.61 22.23
C THR A 80 37.97 -11.26 23.70
N SER A 81 37.03 -11.69 24.56
CA SER A 81 37.27 -11.60 26.00
C SER A 81 38.43 -12.53 26.41
N TYR A 82 39.41 -11.99 27.14
CA TYR A 82 40.46 -12.86 27.68
C TYR A 82 39.91 -13.87 28.67
N ARG A 83 40.60 -15.02 28.81
CA ARG A 83 40.25 -16.07 29.72
C ARG A 83 41.48 -16.58 30.41
N LEU A 84 41.48 -16.61 31.76
CA LEU A 84 42.48 -17.21 32.58
C LEU A 84 41.92 -18.45 33.25
N ASP A 85 42.49 -19.59 32.96
CA ASP A 85 42.27 -20.85 33.69
C ASP A 85 43.38 -20.97 34.74
N ILE A 86 43.01 -20.92 36.03
CA ILE A 86 43.93 -20.82 37.14
C ILE A 86 43.73 -22.06 38.03
N GLU A 87 44.75 -22.88 38.17
CA GLU A 87 44.76 -23.97 39.13
C GLU A 87 45.36 -23.50 40.47
N LEU A 88 44.66 -23.81 41.52
CA LEU A 88 44.94 -23.32 42.88
C LEU A 88 44.92 -24.47 43.88
N THR A 89 45.66 -24.32 44.94
CA THR A 89 45.53 -25.16 46.14
C THR A 89 45.09 -24.33 47.33
N SER A 90 44.32 -24.96 48.21
CA SER A 90 43.93 -24.46 49.53
C SER A 90 44.00 -25.55 50.57
N ALA A 91 44.35 -25.17 51.79
CA ALA A 91 44.23 -26.04 52.93
C ALA A 91 42.76 -26.30 53.33
N ASP A 92 41.84 -25.42 52.86
CA ASP A 92 40.38 -25.58 53.05
C ASP A 92 39.81 -26.53 52.00
N ALA A 93 39.29 -27.69 52.47
CA ALA A 93 38.72 -28.72 51.63
C ALA A 93 37.35 -28.37 51.08
N ASP A 94 36.66 -27.41 51.70
CA ASP A 94 35.28 -27.06 51.37
C ASP A 94 35.09 -25.53 51.13
N LEU A 95 35.88 -24.97 50.22
CA LEU A 95 35.65 -23.60 49.79
C LEU A 95 34.25 -23.42 49.23
N PRO A 96 33.51 -22.37 49.65
CA PRO A 96 32.17 -22.11 49.15
C PRO A 96 32.22 -21.62 47.68
N LEU A 97 32.34 -22.55 46.73
CA LEU A 97 32.59 -22.24 45.30
C LEU A 97 31.58 -21.27 44.70
N SER A 98 30.30 -21.42 45.07
CA SER A 98 29.25 -20.53 44.60
C SER A 98 29.44 -19.06 44.99
N SER A 99 30.10 -18.79 46.11
CA SER A 99 30.34 -17.43 46.58
C SER A 99 31.44 -16.71 45.80
N TYR A 100 32.26 -17.42 45.05
CA TYR A 100 33.26 -16.83 44.20
C TYR A 100 32.77 -16.45 42.84
N ILE A 101 31.68 -17.07 42.35
CA ILE A 101 31.11 -16.77 41.03
C ILE A 101 30.66 -15.32 41.02
N ASN A 102 30.99 -14.62 39.93
CA ASN A 102 30.71 -13.19 39.69
C ASN A 102 31.38 -12.24 40.71
N GLN A 103 32.38 -12.70 41.46
CA GLN A 103 33.21 -11.81 42.31
C GLN A 103 34.34 -11.16 41.51
N ALA A 104 34.52 -9.89 41.77
CA ALA A 104 35.69 -9.17 41.24
C ALA A 104 36.99 -9.75 41.79
N ALA A 105 37.87 -10.12 40.89
CA ALA A 105 39.16 -10.69 41.22
C ALA A 105 40.29 -10.10 40.35
N LYS A 106 41.51 -10.17 40.84
CA LYS A 106 42.69 -9.74 40.14
C LYS A 106 43.71 -10.84 40.16
N PHE A 107 44.26 -11.21 39.02
CA PHE A 107 45.41 -12.09 38.90
C PHE A 107 46.63 -11.29 38.59
N THR A 108 47.74 -11.49 39.38
CA THR A 108 48.98 -10.75 39.21
C THR A 108 50.17 -11.67 39.02
N VAL A 109 51.09 -11.27 38.13
CA VAL A 109 52.41 -11.81 37.95
C VAL A 109 53.38 -10.82 38.56
N THR A 110 54.11 -11.23 39.59
CA THR A 110 55.11 -10.36 40.24
C THR A 110 56.52 -10.99 40.20
N PRO A 111 57.56 -10.22 40.15
CA PRO A 111 58.89 -10.79 40.25
C PRO A 111 59.14 -11.45 41.64
N VAL A 112 59.85 -12.57 41.67
CA VAL A 112 60.34 -13.12 42.96
C VAL A 112 61.61 -12.36 43.29
N SER A 113 61.60 -11.58 44.38
CA SER A 113 62.80 -10.89 44.85
C SER A 113 63.81 -11.92 45.38
N SER A 114 64.99 -12.01 44.73
CA SER A 114 65.96 -13.03 44.99
C SER A 114 67.03 -12.62 45.99
N ASP A 115 67.00 -11.45 46.61
CA ASP A 115 68.07 -10.96 47.40
C ASP A 115 67.79 -10.46 48.80
N ALA A 116 68.73 -10.62 49.67
CA ALA A 116 68.82 -10.21 51.06
C ALA A 116 68.51 -8.71 51.36
N LEU A 117 68.21 -7.91 50.36
CA LEU A 117 67.71 -6.54 50.49
C LEU A 117 66.26 -6.48 50.86
N GLY A 118 65.55 -7.65 50.89
CA GLY A 118 64.08 -7.77 51.23
C GLY A 118 63.67 -7.31 52.63
N LEU A 119 64.56 -6.95 53.49
CA LEU A 119 64.28 -6.42 54.81
C LEU A 119 63.99 -4.87 54.75
N ILE A 120 64.38 -4.19 53.74
CA ILE A 120 64.04 -2.78 53.51
C ILE A 120 62.86 -2.59 52.49
N GLU A 121 62.73 -3.50 51.55
CA GLU A 121 61.64 -3.55 50.57
C GLU A 121 60.31 -4.03 51.12
N GLY A 122 60.28 -4.59 52.32
CA GLY A 122 59.00 -5.02 52.99
C GLY A 122 58.03 -3.85 53.23
N MET A 123 58.38 -2.60 52.89
CA MET A 123 57.49 -1.45 52.87
C MET A 123 56.93 -1.03 51.53
N ILE A 124 57.41 -1.57 50.42
CA ILE A 124 56.92 -1.30 49.05
C ILE A 124 56.50 -2.62 48.44
N ALA A 125 55.24 -2.77 48.21
CA ALA A 125 54.70 -3.95 47.50
C ALA A 125 55.40 -4.04 46.11
N PRO A 126 55.95 -5.23 45.70
CA PRO A 126 56.57 -5.36 44.42
C PRO A 126 55.59 -4.98 43.32
N GLN A 127 56.03 -4.12 42.38
CA GLN A 127 55.18 -3.72 41.24
C GLN A 127 54.85 -4.96 40.42
N ALA A 128 53.56 -5.15 40.10
CA ALA A 128 53.13 -6.24 39.25
C ALA A 128 53.68 -6.04 37.83
N LEU A 129 54.23 -7.10 37.26
CA LEU A 129 54.73 -7.14 35.89
C LEU A 129 53.58 -7.24 34.90
N LYS A 130 52.54 -8.00 35.29
CA LYS A 130 51.28 -8.17 34.52
C LYS A 130 50.09 -8.31 35.45
N GLU A 131 48.99 -7.73 35.09
CA GLU A 131 47.75 -7.85 35.82
C GLU A 131 46.62 -8.22 34.88
N TRP A 132 45.67 -9.00 35.35
CA TRP A 132 44.36 -9.21 34.74
C TRP A 132 43.29 -9.01 35.80
N SER A 133 42.40 -8.07 35.58
CA SER A 133 41.28 -7.79 36.48
C SER A 133 39.97 -8.26 35.83
N GLY A 134 39.03 -8.73 36.59
CA GLY A 134 37.79 -9.21 36.01
C GLY A 134 36.89 -9.86 37.04
N ILE A 135 36.09 -10.83 36.61
CA ILE A 135 35.18 -11.61 37.41
C ILE A 135 35.46 -13.08 37.28
N ILE A 136 35.18 -13.84 38.34
CA ILE A 136 35.27 -15.30 38.31
C ILE A 136 34.00 -15.83 37.64
N THR A 137 34.16 -16.52 36.52
CA THR A 137 33.02 -17.08 35.73
C THR A 137 32.82 -18.56 35.97
N SER A 138 33.82 -19.25 36.49
CA SER A 138 33.71 -20.69 36.83
C SER A 138 34.59 -21.05 38.02
N CYS A 139 34.12 -21.95 38.85
CA CYS A 139 34.88 -22.53 39.95
C CYS A 139 34.64 -24.06 40.02
N GLU A 140 35.75 -24.84 40.11
CA GLU A 140 35.67 -26.28 40.12
C GLU A 140 36.59 -26.84 41.22
N LYS A 141 36.15 -27.88 41.95
CA LYS A 141 36.99 -28.66 42.86
C LYS A 141 37.53 -29.85 42.07
N LEU A 142 38.86 -29.90 41.88
CA LEU A 142 39.53 -30.90 41.04
C LEU A 142 39.84 -32.19 41.84
N SER A 143 40.45 -32.02 43.01
CA SER A 143 40.84 -33.17 43.85
C SER A 143 41.02 -32.74 45.31
N VAL A 144 40.89 -33.72 46.20
CA VAL A 144 41.11 -33.54 47.65
C VAL A 144 42.22 -34.49 48.08
N SER A 145 43.21 -33.98 48.80
CA SER A 145 44.26 -34.78 49.44
C SER A 145 44.24 -34.56 50.94
N ALA A 146 45.09 -35.23 51.69
CA ALA A 146 45.18 -35.04 53.13
C ALA A 146 45.70 -33.65 53.53
N ASP A 147 46.58 -33.04 52.69
CA ASP A 147 47.27 -31.79 53.01
C ASP A 147 46.67 -30.57 52.30
N GLU A 148 46.15 -30.75 51.10
CA GLU A 148 45.60 -29.65 50.32
C GLU A 148 44.50 -30.14 49.34
N THR A 149 43.60 -29.23 48.97
CA THR A 149 42.57 -29.45 47.96
C THR A 149 42.91 -28.57 46.72
N ARG A 150 42.81 -29.20 45.55
CA ARG A 150 43.00 -28.48 44.28
C ARG A 150 41.69 -27.95 43.73
N TYR A 151 41.74 -26.72 43.28
CA TYR A 151 40.63 -25.99 42.67
C TYR A 151 41.04 -25.42 41.34
N ARG A 152 40.11 -25.24 40.41
CA ARG A 152 40.26 -24.46 39.22
C ARG A 152 39.31 -23.30 39.27
N MET A 153 39.81 -22.09 38.98
CA MET A 153 38.99 -20.88 38.82
C MET A 153 39.25 -20.27 37.48
N VAL A 154 38.17 -19.75 36.83
CA VAL A 154 38.27 -19.03 35.55
C VAL A 154 38.02 -17.58 35.82
N LEU A 155 38.99 -16.73 35.45
CA LEU A 155 38.85 -15.27 35.46
C LEU A 155 38.68 -14.75 34.02
N GLU A 156 37.67 -13.94 33.82
CA GLU A 156 37.35 -13.27 32.55
C GLU A 156 37.07 -11.79 32.81
N PRO A 157 37.21 -10.90 31.80
CA PRO A 157 36.85 -9.49 31.95
C PRO A 157 35.35 -9.35 32.25
N ARG A 158 34.95 -8.25 32.89
CA ARG A 158 33.54 -8.03 33.26
C ARG A 158 32.59 -8.11 32.06
N ILE A 159 33.02 -7.69 30.87
CA ILE A 159 32.24 -7.77 29.65
C ILE A 159 31.86 -9.22 29.30
N ALA A 160 32.57 -10.22 29.76
CA ALA A 160 32.29 -11.62 29.54
C ALA A 160 30.95 -12.06 30.17
N ALA A 161 30.45 -11.35 31.20
CA ALA A 161 29.12 -11.58 31.75
C ALA A 161 28.02 -11.44 30.67
N LEU A 162 28.24 -10.60 29.67
CA LEU A 162 27.32 -10.38 28.56
C LEU A 162 27.13 -11.61 27.65
N LYS A 163 28.03 -12.61 27.74
CA LYS A 163 27.85 -13.91 27.07
C LYS A 163 26.62 -14.66 27.58
N HIS A 164 26.23 -14.42 28.84
CA HIS A 164 25.11 -15.07 29.52
C HIS A 164 23.81 -14.29 29.45
N HIS A 165 23.86 -13.06 28.93
CA HIS A 165 22.70 -12.22 28.75
C HIS A 165 22.25 -12.29 27.28
N ARG A 166 21.17 -13.05 27.02
CA ARG A 166 20.59 -13.23 25.69
C ARG A 166 19.26 -12.52 25.61
N THR A 167 19.10 -11.65 24.59
CA THR A 167 17.87 -10.86 24.41
C THR A 167 17.53 -10.69 22.95
N SER A 168 16.36 -10.08 22.71
CA SER A 168 15.92 -9.59 21.41
C SER A 168 15.39 -8.19 21.60
N ARG A 169 15.93 -7.20 20.89
CA ARG A 169 15.52 -5.79 20.94
C ARG A 169 15.86 -5.06 19.67
N LEU A 170 15.35 -3.86 19.54
CA LEU A 170 15.56 -2.98 18.39
C LEU A 170 16.39 -1.75 18.77
N PHE A 171 17.25 -1.35 17.88
CA PHE A 171 17.95 -0.07 17.92
C PHE A 171 17.62 0.71 16.68
N GLN A 172 17.21 1.96 16.83
CA GLN A 172 16.78 2.80 15.72
C GLN A 172 17.54 4.13 15.74
N ASN A 173 17.96 4.59 14.54
CA ASN A 173 18.61 5.88 14.33
C ASN A 173 19.85 6.08 15.22
N GLN A 174 20.69 5.07 15.34
CA GLN A 174 21.93 5.09 16.10
C GLN A 174 23.10 4.56 15.25
N ASN A 175 24.28 5.08 15.48
CA ASN A 175 25.51 4.50 14.92
C ASN A 175 26.01 3.34 15.80
N VAL A 176 26.94 2.54 15.29
CA VAL A 176 27.41 1.35 16.00
C VAL A 176 28.12 1.68 17.33
N PRO A 177 29.02 2.67 17.44
CA PRO A 177 29.56 3.10 18.73
C PRO A 177 28.50 3.49 19.76
N ASP A 178 27.43 4.18 19.34
CA ASP A 178 26.34 4.58 20.24
C ASP A 178 25.53 3.36 20.71
N ILE A 179 25.23 2.41 19.81
CA ILE A 179 24.55 1.16 20.15
C ILE A 179 25.36 0.39 21.20
N ILE A 180 26.66 0.17 20.94
CA ILE A 180 27.55 -0.54 21.87
C ILE A 180 27.61 0.20 23.21
N SER A 181 27.77 1.52 23.17
CA SER A 181 27.83 2.36 24.38
C SER A 181 26.56 2.28 25.20
N SER A 182 25.38 2.33 24.54
CA SER A 182 24.09 2.23 25.22
C SER A 182 23.89 0.86 25.87
N LEU A 183 24.31 -0.19 25.17
CA LEU A 183 24.24 -1.56 25.66
C LEU A 183 25.15 -1.78 26.87
N LEU A 184 26.41 -1.34 26.80
CA LEU A 184 27.36 -1.42 27.93
C LEU A 184 26.85 -0.63 29.14
N LYS A 185 26.35 0.59 28.94
CA LYS A 185 25.72 1.39 30.00
C LYS A 185 24.51 0.73 30.63
N HIS A 186 23.68 0.05 29.85
CA HIS A 186 22.54 -0.72 30.36
C HIS A 186 22.97 -1.81 31.34
N HIS A 187 24.15 -2.39 31.14
CA HIS A 187 24.75 -3.37 32.04
C HIS A 187 25.62 -2.74 33.14
N GLY A 188 25.53 -1.44 33.38
CA GLY A 188 26.22 -0.77 34.46
C GLY A 188 27.69 -0.43 34.19
N PHE A 189 28.17 -0.55 32.95
CA PHE A 189 29.48 -0.04 32.59
C PHE A 189 29.43 1.49 32.51
N SER A 190 30.41 2.13 33.10
CA SER A 190 30.56 3.59 33.04
C SER A 190 31.55 4.01 31.95
N GLY A 191 31.68 5.32 31.70
CA GLY A 191 32.63 5.83 30.71
C GLY A 191 34.11 5.61 31.05
N VAL A 192 34.46 5.11 32.25
CA VAL A 192 35.80 4.70 32.61
C VAL A 192 36.09 3.22 32.32
N ASP A 193 35.06 2.43 32.11
CA ASP A 193 35.13 0.98 31.85
C ASP A 193 35.32 0.63 30.37
N PHE A 194 35.01 1.62 29.50
CA PHE A 194 35.24 1.47 28.06
C PHE A 194 35.44 2.83 27.38
N ARG A 195 36.14 2.84 26.24
CA ARG A 195 36.30 4.02 25.41
C ARG A 195 36.43 3.68 23.94
N PHE A 196 35.97 4.59 23.07
CA PHE A 196 36.17 4.54 21.64
C PHE A 196 37.28 5.50 21.22
N ASN A 197 38.34 4.96 20.64
CA ASN A 197 39.40 5.69 19.98
C ASN A 197 39.25 5.45 18.48
N THR A 198 38.44 6.24 17.82
CA THR A 198 38.06 6.02 16.40
C THR A 198 38.41 7.25 15.58
N SER A 199 38.91 7.02 14.35
CA SER A 199 39.23 8.08 13.39
C SER A 199 38.12 8.31 12.38
N ARG A 200 37.27 7.29 12.16
CA ARG A 200 36.19 7.34 11.18
C ARG A 200 34.90 7.83 11.82
N GLU A 201 34.11 8.61 11.07
CA GLU A 201 32.71 8.86 11.39
C GLU A 201 31.85 7.65 10.99
N TYR A 202 30.96 7.22 11.86
CA TYR A 202 30.08 6.08 11.65
C TYR A 202 28.69 6.56 11.24
N GLY A 203 28.21 6.03 10.12
CA GLY A 203 26.87 6.32 9.63
C GLY A 203 25.78 5.88 10.62
N VAL A 204 24.73 6.68 10.72
CA VAL A 204 23.54 6.33 11.52
C VAL A 204 22.80 5.20 10.83
N ARG A 205 22.63 4.09 11.54
CA ARG A 205 21.81 2.96 11.11
C ARG A 205 20.36 3.22 11.49
N GLU A 206 19.48 3.20 10.52
CA GLU A 206 18.05 3.43 10.73
C GLU A 206 17.41 2.35 11.62
N TYR A 207 17.89 1.11 11.50
CA TYR A 207 17.30 -0.04 12.17
C TYR A 207 18.33 -1.17 12.31
N VAL A 208 18.55 -1.62 13.53
CA VAL A 208 19.43 -2.73 13.87
C VAL A 208 18.71 -3.62 14.86
N THR A 209 18.64 -4.90 14.56
CA THR A 209 17.95 -5.90 15.38
C THR A 209 18.97 -6.80 16.07
N GLN A 210 18.92 -6.84 17.37
CA GLN A 210 19.48 -7.95 18.15
C GLN A 210 18.40 -9.03 18.21
N TYR A 211 18.68 -10.23 17.74
CA TYR A 211 17.69 -11.31 17.71
C TYR A 211 18.25 -12.61 18.26
N GLN A 212 17.78 -13.01 19.44
CA GLN A 212 18.16 -14.26 20.12
C GLN A 212 19.66 -14.52 20.18
N GLU A 213 20.45 -13.46 20.25
CA GLU A 213 21.91 -13.52 20.42
C GLU A 213 22.33 -12.96 21.79
N SER A 214 23.50 -13.37 22.29
CA SER A 214 24.00 -12.75 23.51
C SER A 214 24.47 -11.33 23.25
N ASP A 215 24.41 -10.47 24.27
CA ASP A 215 24.84 -9.09 24.15
C ASP A 215 26.31 -9.01 23.73
N PHE A 216 27.14 -9.95 24.19
CA PHE A 216 28.54 -10.06 23.77
C PHE A 216 28.69 -10.44 22.29
N ALA A 217 27.89 -11.40 21.80
CA ALA A 217 27.91 -11.76 20.38
C ALA A 217 27.41 -10.60 19.51
N PHE A 218 26.38 -9.88 19.97
CA PHE A 218 25.88 -8.71 19.28
C PHE A 218 26.94 -7.59 19.14
N ILE A 219 27.69 -7.28 20.23
CA ILE A 219 28.80 -6.33 20.19
C ILE A 219 29.87 -6.80 19.20
N ASN A 220 30.27 -8.08 19.24
CA ASN A 220 31.27 -8.62 18.32
C ASN A 220 30.81 -8.50 16.87
N ARG A 221 29.58 -8.88 16.57
CA ARG A 221 28.99 -8.80 15.22
C ARG A 221 29.04 -7.36 14.68
N LEU A 222 28.63 -6.39 15.50
CA LEU A 222 28.65 -4.98 15.11
C LEU A 222 30.09 -4.48 14.87
N CYS A 223 31.03 -4.87 15.72
CA CYS A 223 32.46 -4.57 15.55
C CYS A 223 33.00 -5.18 14.25
N GLU A 224 32.70 -6.45 13.97
CA GLU A 224 33.09 -7.16 12.76
C GLU A 224 32.51 -6.53 11.49
N GLU A 225 31.25 -6.09 11.53
CA GLU A 225 30.60 -5.41 10.40
C GLU A 225 31.24 -4.06 10.06
N GLU A 226 31.64 -3.30 11.08
CA GLU A 226 32.24 -1.98 10.93
C GLU A 226 33.78 -2.00 10.90
N GLY A 227 34.38 -3.17 11.11
CA GLY A 227 35.85 -3.28 11.16
C GLY A 227 36.46 -2.62 12.41
N ILE A 228 35.72 -2.55 13.51
CA ILE A 228 36.17 -2.05 14.79
C ILE A 228 36.91 -3.17 15.54
N TRP A 229 38.14 -2.93 15.92
CA TRP A 229 38.82 -3.84 16.82
C TRP A 229 38.67 -3.37 18.26
N TYR A 230 38.78 -4.29 19.23
CA TYR A 230 38.90 -3.95 20.64
C TYR A 230 39.90 -4.84 21.36
N ALA A 231 40.50 -4.25 22.41
CA ALA A 231 41.39 -4.92 23.34
C ALA A 231 41.11 -4.47 24.78
N PHE A 232 41.69 -5.13 25.76
CA PHE A 232 41.56 -4.77 27.15
C PHE A 232 42.86 -4.12 27.66
N GLU A 233 42.73 -2.91 28.21
CA GLU A 233 43.75 -2.23 28.94
C GLU A 233 43.52 -2.46 30.44
N GLN A 234 44.56 -2.83 31.15
CA GLN A 234 44.48 -2.98 32.61
C GLN A 234 44.83 -1.66 33.28
N ASN A 235 43.87 -1.15 34.07
CA ASN A 235 44.02 0.09 34.81
C ASN A 235 44.00 -0.19 36.31
N ALA A 236 44.99 0.33 37.03
CA ALA A 236 45.18 0.09 38.46
C ALA A 236 43.96 0.51 39.31
N GLN A 237 43.25 1.55 38.88
CA GLN A 237 42.09 2.12 39.57
C GLN A 237 40.76 1.48 39.10
N TYR A 238 40.60 1.27 37.80
CA TYR A 238 39.32 0.89 37.20
C TYR A 238 39.24 -0.59 36.79
N GLY A 239 40.39 -1.31 36.83
CA GLY A 239 40.46 -2.70 36.42
C GLY A 239 40.53 -2.88 34.90
N ASP A 240 39.75 -3.75 34.34
CA ASP A 240 39.69 -4.03 32.91
C ASP A 240 38.88 -2.93 32.14
N VAL A 241 39.55 -2.25 31.21
CA VAL A 241 38.97 -1.20 30.36
C VAL A 241 38.93 -1.70 28.92
N ALA A 242 37.75 -1.80 28.32
CA ALA A 242 37.63 -2.16 26.91
C ALA A 242 37.89 -0.95 26.03
N VAL A 243 38.90 -1.04 25.15
CA VAL A 243 39.32 0.02 24.24
C VAL A 243 38.97 -0.40 22.82
N PHE A 244 38.09 0.36 22.18
CA PHE A 244 37.68 0.14 20.80
C PHE A 244 38.45 1.07 19.88
N GLY A 245 38.93 0.54 18.74
CA GLY A 245 39.70 1.33 17.76
C GLY A 245 39.38 0.88 16.32
N ASP A 246 39.74 1.72 15.36
CA ASP A 246 39.47 1.49 13.94
C ASP A 246 40.66 1.78 13.02
N ASP A 247 41.82 2.18 13.59
CA ASP A 247 43.01 2.52 12.81
C ASP A 247 44.27 2.05 13.50
N ALA A 248 45.38 1.92 12.75
CA ALA A 248 46.68 1.57 13.27
C ALA A 248 47.29 2.67 14.18
N ALA A 249 46.82 3.91 14.06
CA ALA A 249 47.21 5.02 14.94
C ALA A 249 46.72 4.82 16.38
N HIS A 250 45.73 4.00 16.60
CA HIS A 250 45.10 3.73 17.91
C HIS A 250 45.69 2.52 18.63
N TYR A 251 46.67 1.82 18.02
CA TYR A 251 47.39 0.72 18.68
C TYR A 251 48.16 1.21 19.90
N PHE A 252 48.27 0.36 20.91
CA PHE A 252 49.00 0.70 22.13
C PHE A 252 50.49 0.75 21.85
N ARG A 253 51.12 1.91 22.00
CA ARG A 253 52.55 2.13 21.77
C ARG A 253 53.18 2.62 23.05
N ASN A 254 53.97 1.75 23.70
CA ASN A 254 54.71 2.09 24.90
C ASN A 254 56.14 2.44 24.53
N HIS A 255 56.79 3.34 25.28
CA HIS A 255 58.17 3.80 25.04
C HIS A 255 59.24 2.69 25.19
N THR A 256 58.90 1.56 25.81
CA THR A 256 59.87 0.48 26.15
C THR A 256 59.52 -0.82 25.44
N SER A 257 59.08 -0.75 24.17
CA SER A 257 58.62 -1.93 23.43
C SER A 257 59.65 -2.54 22.47
N LEU A 258 60.95 -2.31 22.71
CA LEU A 258 62.03 -2.94 21.96
C LEU A 258 62.59 -4.13 22.75
N TYR A 259 62.43 -5.33 22.21
CA TYR A 259 62.87 -6.59 22.87
C TYR A 259 63.89 -7.31 22.04
N PRO A 260 64.96 -7.93 22.69
CA PRO A 260 65.94 -8.72 21.99
C PRO A 260 65.29 -9.99 21.38
N TYR A 261 65.68 -10.32 20.16
CA TYR A 261 65.40 -11.61 19.55
C TYR A 261 66.55 -12.58 19.89
N ARG A 262 66.23 -13.59 20.71
CA ARG A 262 67.25 -14.58 21.22
C ARG A 262 66.75 -16.02 21.00
N PRO A 263 66.94 -16.62 19.85
CA PRO A 263 66.63 -18.03 19.65
C PRO A 263 67.36 -18.90 20.71
N HIS A 264 66.62 -19.88 21.22
CA HIS A 264 67.17 -20.81 22.20
C HIS A 264 68.45 -21.48 21.72
N GLY A 265 69.53 -21.14 22.33
CA GLY A 265 70.94 -21.62 21.99
C GLY A 265 71.60 -22.44 23.05
N GLY A 266 70.96 -22.74 24.16
CA GLY A 266 71.50 -23.59 25.23
C GLY A 266 72.37 -22.92 26.31
N LEU A 267 72.65 -21.64 26.18
CA LEU A 267 73.33 -20.81 27.22
C LEU A 267 72.45 -19.53 27.41
N GLU A 268 71.40 -19.68 28.16
CA GLU A 268 70.45 -18.62 28.35
C GLU A 268 70.76 -17.74 29.56
N SER A 269 70.72 -16.44 29.38
CA SER A 269 70.78 -15.47 30.49
C SER A 269 69.42 -15.47 31.20
N VAL A 270 69.38 -15.96 32.41
CA VAL A 270 68.20 -15.93 33.26
C VAL A 270 67.81 -14.48 33.59
N GLY A 271 66.59 -14.06 33.24
CA GLY A 271 66.01 -12.84 33.77
C GLY A 271 65.84 -11.65 32.81
N GLU A 272 66.18 -11.77 31.52
CA GLU A 272 65.88 -10.74 30.52
C GLU A 272 64.62 -11.12 29.67
N GLU A 273 63.71 -10.17 29.51
CA GLU A 273 62.51 -10.36 28.62
C GLU A 273 62.99 -10.33 27.15
N ALA A 274 62.59 -11.39 26.41
CA ALA A 274 63.01 -11.57 25.02
C ALA A 274 61.98 -12.35 24.20
N VAL A 275 62.08 -12.21 22.89
CA VAL A 275 61.42 -13.07 21.91
C VAL A 275 62.34 -14.25 21.61
N PHE A 276 61.89 -15.47 21.86
CA PHE A 276 62.71 -16.68 21.68
C PHE A 276 62.48 -17.36 20.32
N ALA A 277 61.31 -17.25 19.76
CA ALA A 277 60.99 -17.74 18.41
C ALA A 277 60.14 -16.74 17.68
N LEU A 278 60.36 -16.57 16.41
CA LEU A 278 59.52 -15.80 15.52
C LEU A 278 59.55 -16.42 14.13
N GLN A 279 58.38 -16.91 13.68
CA GLN A 279 58.16 -17.46 12.35
C GLN A 279 57.28 -16.50 11.58
N VAL A 280 57.65 -16.11 10.39
CA VAL A 280 56.88 -15.24 9.52
C VAL A 280 56.29 -16.06 8.39
N LYS A 281 54.99 -15.97 8.26
CA LYS A 281 54.21 -16.63 7.20
C LYS A 281 53.66 -15.60 6.24
N HIS A 282 53.91 -15.80 4.96
CA HIS A 282 53.27 -15.02 3.89
C HIS A 282 52.05 -15.81 3.35
N ASN A 283 50.92 -15.21 3.32
CA ASN A 283 49.68 -15.74 2.74
C ASN A 283 49.37 -15.01 1.43
N PRO A 284 48.71 -15.64 0.47
CA PRO A 284 48.17 -14.97 -0.69
C PRO A 284 47.06 -14.01 -0.26
N ILE A 285 46.85 -12.99 -1.06
CA ILE A 285 45.69 -12.05 -0.94
C ILE A 285 44.80 -12.18 -2.16
N LEU A 286 43.54 -11.75 -2.02
CA LEU A 286 42.55 -11.83 -3.09
C LEU A 286 42.89 -10.86 -4.24
N GLU A 287 42.79 -11.33 -5.48
CA GLU A 287 42.91 -10.49 -6.68
C GLU A 287 41.81 -9.44 -6.76
N SER A 288 40.58 -9.81 -6.37
CA SER A 288 39.47 -8.91 -6.35
C SER A 288 38.44 -9.23 -5.26
N ILE A 289 37.86 -8.19 -4.74
CA ILE A 289 36.72 -8.28 -3.79
C ILE A 289 35.58 -7.47 -4.37
N ARG A 290 34.42 -8.05 -4.41
CA ARG A 290 33.17 -7.40 -4.86
C ARG A 290 32.10 -7.48 -3.79
N VAL A 291 31.35 -6.40 -3.61
CA VAL A 291 30.12 -6.37 -2.82
C VAL A 291 28.99 -5.87 -3.68
N GLY A 292 27.77 -6.27 -3.36
CA GLY A 292 26.57 -5.77 -4.02
C GLY A 292 25.35 -5.91 -3.14
N ASP A 293 24.35 -5.05 -3.37
CA ASP A 293 23.07 -5.10 -2.70
C ASP A 293 21.98 -4.46 -3.55
N TYR A 294 20.77 -4.48 -3.04
CA TYR A 294 19.57 -3.86 -3.63
C TYR A 294 18.84 -3.02 -2.58
N ASN A 295 18.61 -1.75 -2.90
CA ASN A 295 17.79 -0.85 -2.10
C ASN A 295 16.51 -0.47 -2.84
N TYR A 296 15.37 -0.95 -2.36
CA TYR A 296 14.07 -0.67 -2.98
C TYR A 296 13.64 0.81 -2.94
N ARG A 297 14.27 1.63 -2.10
CA ARG A 297 13.98 3.07 -2.01
C ARG A 297 14.60 3.85 -3.17
N ASP A 298 15.63 3.29 -3.74
CA ASP A 298 16.35 3.78 -4.90
C ASP A 298 16.74 2.57 -5.76
N ALA A 299 15.73 2.05 -6.47
CA ALA A 299 15.82 0.75 -7.13
C ALA A 299 16.74 0.74 -8.36
N ASP A 300 16.99 1.92 -8.95
CA ASP A 300 17.78 2.10 -10.16
C ASP A 300 19.25 2.39 -9.85
N THR A 301 19.60 2.70 -8.59
CA THR A 301 20.97 2.95 -8.18
C THR A 301 21.75 1.63 -8.04
N ASP A 302 22.86 1.52 -8.76
CA ASP A 302 23.78 0.40 -8.62
C ASP A 302 24.53 0.49 -7.30
N LEU A 303 24.29 -0.46 -6.41
CA LEU A 303 24.95 -0.62 -5.11
C LEU A 303 26.10 -1.62 -5.17
N SER A 304 26.65 -1.87 -6.35
CA SER A 304 27.86 -2.69 -6.49
C SER A 304 29.13 -1.87 -6.29
N SER A 305 30.11 -2.45 -5.62
CA SER A 305 31.47 -1.93 -5.53
C SER A 305 32.45 -3.07 -5.70
N ALA A 306 33.55 -2.80 -6.36
CA ALA A 306 34.62 -3.77 -6.53
C ALA A 306 35.96 -3.08 -6.37
N VAL A 307 36.87 -3.79 -5.73
CA VAL A 307 38.29 -3.40 -5.64
C VAL A 307 39.15 -4.54 -6.18
N THR A 308 40.18 -4.17 -6.94
CA THR A 308 41.18 -5.13 -7.42
C THR A 308 42.56 -4.78 -6.87
N ALA A 309 43.30 -5.79 -6.44
CA ALA A 309 44.64 -5.61 -5.97
C ALA A 309 45.67 -5.36 -7.11
N LYS A 310 45.25 -5.53 -8.38
CA LYS A 310 46.06 -5.20 -9.56
C LYS A 310 46.28 -3.69 -9.66
N GLY A 311 47.53 -3.24 -9.64
CA GLY A 311 47.90 -1.82 -9.76
C GLY A 311 48.29 -1.12 -8.47
N THR A 312 48.23 -1.79 -7.34
CA THR A 312 48.96 -1.45 -6.13
C THR A 312 50.40 -2.03 -6.22
N ASP A 313 51.39 -1.53 -5.47
CA ASP A 313 52.79 -2.03 -5.41
C ASP A 313 52.90 -3.52 -5.01
N THR A 314 51.87 -4.30 -5.17
CA THR A 314 51.76 -5.70 -4.79
C THR A 314 52.22 -6.58 -5.95
N ASP A 315 53.22 -7.41 -5.71
CA ASP A 315 53.65 -8.41 -6.67
C ASP A 315 52.48 -9.32 -7.07
N SER A 316 52.23 -9.46 -8.38
CA SER A 316 51.12 -10.28 -8.92
C SER A 316 51.24 -11.76 -8.54
N SER A 317 52.43 -12.20 -8.11
CA SER A 317 52.66 -13.59 -7.66
C SER A 317 51.97 -13.94 -6.35
N VAL A 318 51.52 -12.97 -5.56
CA VAL A 318 50.83 -13.19 -4.29
C VAL A 318 49.31 -13.09 -4.41
N LEU A 319 48.79 -12.78 -5.61
CA LEU A 319 47.34 -12.65 -5.84
C LEU A 319 46.72 -14.02 -6.16
N LEU A 320 45.69 -14.39 -5.40
CA LEU A 320 45.03 -15.68 -5.58
C LEU A 320 43.54 -15.59 -5.26
N GLY A 321 42.70 -15.81 -6.30
CA GLY A 321 41.28 -15.91 -6.13
C GLY A 321 40.50 -14.59 -6.06
N SER A 322 39.21 -14.67 -5.89
CA SER A 322 38.30 -13.53 -5.75
C SER A 322 37.19 -13.84 -4.75
N ASP A 323 36.69 -12.84 -4.09
CA ASP A 323 35.56 -12.97 -3.16
C ASP A 323 34.40 -12.04 -3.58
N SER A 324 33.16 -12.53 -3.43
CA SER A 324 31.99 -11.78 -3.81
C SER A 324 30.89 -11.92 -2.76
N HIS A 325 30.45 -10.80 -2.22
CA HIS A 325 29.43 -10.72 -1.19
C HIS A 325 28.17 -10.05 -1.73
N TRP A 326 27.02 -10.62 -1.44
CA TRP A 326 25.74 -10.06 -1.81
C TRP A 326 24.83 -9.92 -0.58
N GLY A 327 24.19 -8.73 -0.45
CA GLY A 327 23.17 -8.52 0.57
C GLY A 327 23.74 -8.13 1.94
N LEU A 328 24.82 -7.37 1.98
CA LEU A 328 25.42 -6.84 3.23
C LEU A 328 24.67 -5.63 3.81
N HIS A 329 23.46 -5.34 3.30
CA HIS A 329 22.56 -4.27 3.75
C HIS A 329 23.06 -2.85 3.46
N GLN A 330 23.78 -2.66 2.34
CA GLN A 330 24.16 -1.34 1.87
C GLN A 330 22.93 -0.58 1.33
N LYS A 331 22.88 0.72 1.60
CA LYS A 331 21.82 1.62 1.16
C LYS A 331 22.30 2.63 0.11
N THR A 332 23.61 2.91 0.10
CA THR A 332 24.22 3.88 -0.80
C THR A 332 25.49 3.30 -1.45
N PRO A 333 25.93 3.85 -2.58
CA PRO A 333 27.21 3.46 -3.20
C PRO A 333 28.44 3.72 -2.29
N GLU A 334 28.39 4.73 -1.41
CA GLU A 334 29.43 5.03 -0.43
C GLU A 334 29.56 3.92 0.60
N GLU A 335 28.44 3.41 1.12
CA GLU A 335 28.43 2.26 2.03
C GLU A 335 28.99 1.02 1.34
N ALA A 336 28.67 0.78 0.06
CA ALA A 336 29.23 -0.33 -0.69
C ALA A 336 30.75 -0.21 -0.86
N ARG A 337 31.26 0.99 -1.17
CA ARG A 337 32.72 1.25 -1.25
C ARG A 337 33.40 1.05 0.10
N LEU A 338 32.82 1.53 1.18
CA LEU A 338 33.34 1.34 2.54
C LEU A 338 33.43 -0.15 2.88
N GLN A 339 32.36 -0.92 2.64
CA GLN A 339 32.37 -2.36 2.92
C GLN A 339 33.42 -3.10 2.09
N THR A 340 33.58 -2.72 0.83
CA THR A 340 34.63 -3.27 -0.03
C THR A 340 36.00 -2.96 0.52
N ALA A 341 36.28 -1.73 0.97
CA ALA A 341 37.52 -1.32 1.57
C ALA A 341 37.82 -2.05 2.90
N LEU A 342 36.82 -2.24 3.75
CA LEU A 342 36.98 -2.99 5.01
C LEU A 342 37.35 -4.47 4.76
N LEU A 343 36.69 -5.11 3.78
CA LEU A 343 37.02 -6.48 3.38
C LEU A 343 38.44 -6.57 2.78
N GLN A 344 38.85 -5.59 2.00
CA GLN A 344 40.21 -5.52 1.46
C GLN A 344 41.25 -5.36 2.58
N GLN A 345 41.00 -4.48 3.54
CA GLN A 345 41.87 -4.30 4.69
C GLN A 345 41.98 -5.57 5.56
N LEU A 346 40.87 -6.29 5.74
CA LEU A 346 40.84 -7.57 6.42
C LEU A 346 41.75 -8.59 5.69
N ASP A 347 41.59 -8.73 4.37
CA ASP A 347 42.42 -9.62 3.56
C ASP A 347 43.92 -9.24 3.63
N HIS A 348 44.23 -7.96 3.49
CA HIS A 348 45.61 -7.43 3.61
C HIS A 348 46.20 -7.63 4.99
N SER A 349 45.43 -7.51 6.07
CA SER A 349 45.93 -7.72 7.44
C SER A 349 46.42 -9.14 7.69
N ARG A 350 45.97 -10.10 6.87
CA ARG A 350 46.36 -11.52 6.94
C ARG A 350 47.51 -11.90 6.03
N ARG A 351 47.99 -10.97 5.21
CA ARG A 351 49.03 -11.23 4.22
C ARG A 351 50.32 -11.70 4.89
N ILE A 352 50.73 -11.02 5.95
CA ILE A 352 51.95 -11.32 6.72
C ILE A 352 51.57 -11.58 8.16
N VAL A 353 51.80 -12.77 8.63
CA VAL A 353 51.45 -13.19 9.99
C VAL A 353 52.71 -13.79 10.64
N ALA A 354 53.08 -13.25 11.77
CA ALA A 354 54.14 -13.80 12.60
C ALA A 354 53.55 -14.64 13.75
N SER A 355 54.14 -15.75 14.04
CA SER A 355 53.90 -16.56 15.23
C SER A 355 55.18 -16.71 16.00
N GLY A 356 55.12 -16.56 17.33
CA GLY A 356 56.32 -16.59 18.11
C GLY A 356 56.12 -17.01 19.56
N SER A 357 57.22 -17.07 20.30
CA SER A 357 57.22 -17.28 21.73
C SER A 357 58.21 -16.37 22.44
N GLY A 358 57.97 -16.11 23.70
CA GLY A 358 58.83 -15.26 24.56
C GLY A 358 58.44 -15.32 26.03
N ASN A 359 59.05 -14.47 26.80
CA ASN A 359 58.77 -14.31 28.23
C ASN A 359 58.41 -12.87 28.61
N ILE A 360 58.02 -12.04 27.62
CA ILE A 360 57.68 -10.63 27.81
C ILE A 360 56.34 -10.55 28.59
N THR A 361 56.41 -10.16 29.83
CA THR A 361 55.25 -10.14 30.71
C THR A 361 54.26 -9.01 30.37
N ALA A 362 54.74 -7.86 29.94
CA ALA A 362 53.92 -6.69 29.65
C ALA A 362 53.14 -6.80 28.32
N LEU A 363 53.48 -7.76 27.45
CA LEU A 363 52.85 -7.88 26.14
C LEU A 363 51.36 -8.25 26.23
N SER A 364 50.52 -7.51 25.50
CA SER A 364 49.05 -7.68 25.41
C SER A 364 48.55 -7.49 23.98
N PRO A 365 47.35 -8.01 23.62
CA PRO A 365 46.73 -7.74 22.32
C PRO A 365 46.51 -6.24 22.12
N GLY A 366 46.72 -5.76 20.88
CA GLY A 366 46.61 -4.34 20.51
C GLY A 366 47.92 -3.57 20.76
N GLN A 367 48.93 -4.17 21.39
CA GLN A 367 50.20 -3.55 21.68
C GLN A 367 51.19 -3.75 20.54
N VAL A 368 51.92 -2.69 20.19
CA VAL A 368 53.02 -2.73 19.23
C VAL A 368 54.34 -2.99 19.94
N PHE A 369 55.08 -3.98 19.48
CA PHE A 369 56.43 -4.28 19.97
C PHE A 369 57.41 -4.39 18.81
N GLN A 370 58.71 -4.10 19.10
CA GLN A 370 59.78 -4.22 18.13
C GLN A 370 60.81 -5.27 18.61
N THR A 371 61.49 -5.86 17.66
CA THR A 371 62.56 -6.82 17.94
C THR A 371 63.94 -6.26 17.58
N ALA A 372 64.97 -6.65 18.30
CA ALA A 372 66.31 -6.35 17.97
C ALA A 372 67.14 -7.65 17.70
N PRO A 373 67.53 -7.94 16.45
CA PRO A 373 67.38 -7.11 15.25
C PRO A 373 65.91 -7.05 14.77
N ALA A 374 65.59 -5.98 14.01
CA ALA A 374 64.30 -5.83 13.36
C ALA A 374 64.12 -6.80 12.19
N PHE A 375 62.88 -7.26 11.94
CA PHE A 375 62.55 -8.09 10.77
C PHE A 375 62.17 -7.18 9.60
N SER A 376 62.59 -7.57 8.39
CA SER A 376 62.32 -6.84 7.16
C SER A 376 60.84 -6.71 6.87
N GLU A 377 60.00 -7.70 7.26
CA GLU A 377 58.58 -7.78 7.08
C GLU A 377 57.78 -6.82 7.97
N ALA A 378 58.39 -6.36 9.07
CA ALA A 378 57.77 -5.43 10.01
C ALA A 378 58.78 -4.38 10.52
N PRO A 379 59.29 -3.48 9.69
CA PRO A 379 60.34 -2.51 10.04
C PRO A 379 59.90 -1.56 11.17
N ASN A 380 58.58 -1.30 11.30
CA ASN A 380 57.98 -0.46 12.33
C ASN A 380 57.48 -1.26 13.54
N GLY A 381 57.77 -2.56 13.58
CA GLY A 381 57.38 -3.48 14.65
C GLY A 381 56.14 -4.34 14.32
N TRP A 382 55.78 -5.11 15.29
CA TRP A 382 54.70 -6.09 15.23
C TRP A 382 53.52 -5.69 16.12
N LEU A 383 52.30 -5.76 15.62
CA LEU A 383 51.08 -5.67 16.43
C LEU A 383 50.77 -7.05 17.02
N ALA A 384 50.71 -7.20 18.32
CA ALA A 384 50.28 -8.42 18.98
C ALA A 384 48.76 -8.58 18.77
N VAL A 385 48.32 -9.66 18.09
CA VAL A 385 46.92 -9.98 17.79
C VAL A 385 46.37 -10.95 18.82
N SER A 386 47.09 -11.98 19.14
CA SER A 386 46.69 -12.95 20.16
C SER A 386 47.91 -13.41 20.99
N LEU A 387 47.67 -13.75 22.25
CA LEU A 387 48.66 -14.31 23.15
C LEU A 387 48.06 -15.47 23.97
N THR A 388 48.90 -16.44 24.24
CA THR A 388 48.67 -17.48 25.26
C THR A 388 49.78 -17.45 26.25
N HIS A 389 49.52 -17.05 27.46
CA HIS A 389 50.47 -16.97 28.58
C HIS A 389 50.33 -18.24 29.43
N SER A 390 51.45 -18.70 29.95
CA SER A 390 51.50 -19.83 30.87
C SER A 390 52.55 -19.66 31.94
N GLY A 391 52.31 -20.23 33.07
CA GLY A 391 53.27 -20.31 34.15
C GLY A 391 52.80 -21.23 35.26
N SER A 392 53.71 -21.78 36.03
CA SER A 392 53.43 -22.68 37.13
C SER A 392 54.43 -22.52 38.27
N ARG A 393 54.24 -23.26 39.37
CA ARG A 393 55.20 -23.25 40.49
C ARG A 393 56.57 -23.76 40.12
N ASP A 394 56.66 -24.62 39.10
CA ASP A 394 57.88 -25.34 38.65
C ASP A 394 58.35 -24.87 37.27
N GLN A 395 57.63 -24.01 36.58
CA GLN A 395 57.98 -23.48 35.28
C GLN A 395 57.93 -21.99 35.29
N ALA A 396 58.92 -21.36 34.68
CA ALA A 396 58.92 -19.91 34.44
C ALA A 396 57.80 -19.49 33.54
N TYR A 397 57.40 -18.24 33.66
CA TYR A 397 56.44 -17.61 32.74
C TYR A 397 56.91 -17.65 31.31
N SER A 398 56.07 -18.00 30.43
CA SER A 398 56.26 -17.94 28.99
C SER A 398 54.97 -17.58 28.27
N HIS A 399 55.09 -17.10 27.06
CA HIS A 399 53.93 -16.90 26.19
C HIS A 399 54.22 -17.30 24.75
N THR A 400 53.16 -17.66 24.04
CA THR A 400 53.11 -17.71 22.58
C THR A 400 52.25 -16.58 22.06
N PHE A 401 52.56 -16.07 20.89
CA PHE A 401 51.83 -14.99 20.30
C PHE A 401 51.62 -15.13 18.80
N THR A 402 50.57 -14.47 18.29
CA THR A 402 50.39 -14.18 16.86
C THR A 402 50.42 -12.68 16.68
N ALA A 403 51.13 -12.21 15.65
CA ALA A 403 51.29 -10.81 15.37
C ALA A 403 51.24 -10.51 13.86
N ILE A 404 50.96 -9.28 13.52
CA ILE A 404 51.01 -8.76 12.14
C ILE A 404 51.89 -7.51 12.11
N PRO A 405 52.39 -7.05 10.95
CA PRO A 405 53.14 -5.80 10.86
C PRO A 405 52.33 -4.63 11.44
N ALA A 406 52.93 -3.78 12.23
CA ALA A 406 52.27 -2.65 12.92
C ALA A 406 51.72 -1.57 11.98
N ASP A 407 52.16 -1.58 10.73
CA ASP A 407 51.64 -0.69 9.68
C ASP A 407 50.37 -1.23 9.03
N SER A 408 50.03 -2.50 9.25
CA SER A 408 48.80 -3.10 8.77
C SER A 408 47.61 -2.70 9.66
N ILE A 409 46.54 -2.29 9.04
CA ILE A 409 45.30 -2.00 9.77
C ILE A 409 44.61 -3.35 10.06
N PHE A 410 44.58 -3.73 11.32
CA PHE A 410 43.87 -4.93 11.75
C PHE A 410 42.35 -4.74 11.60
N ARG A 411 41.69 -5.72 10.98
CA ARG A 411 40.25 -5.81 10.93
C ARG A 411 39.79 -7.17 11.51
N PRO A 412 38.76 -7.16 12.38
CA PRO A 412 38.23 -8.42 12.89
C PRO A 412 37.61 -9.26 11.79
N GLU A 413 37.81 -10.55 11.86
CA GLU A 413 37.14 -11.51 10.98
C GLU A 413 35.68 -11.59 11.32
N ARG A 414 34.81 -11.70 10.30
CA ARG A 414 33.35 -11.85 10.47
C ARG A 414 33.03 -13.31 10.83
N ILE A 415 33.28 -13.68 12.06
CA ILE A 415 33.08 -15.05 12.58
C ILE A 415 31.79 -15.18 13.41
N THR A 416 31.30 -14.08 13.94
CA THR A 416 30.05 -14.08 14.71
C THR A 416 28.88 -14.33 13.77
N PRO A 417 28.08 -15.38 14.00
CA PRO A 417 26.97 -15.69 13.10
C PRO A 417 25.95 -14.55 13.05
N LEU A 418 25.63 -14.09 11.84
CA LEU A 418 24.51 -13.18 11.63
C LEU A 418 23.20 -13.88 12.01
N PRO A 419 22.39 -13.32 12.92
CA PRO A 419 21.12 -13.92 13.28
C PRO A 419 20.21 -13.99 12.05
N LYS A 420 19.56 -15.12 11.87
CA LYS A 420 18.64 -15.34 10.75
C LYS A 420 17.27 -15.75 11.27
N ILE A 421 16.25 -15.01 10.89
CA ILE A 421 14.87 -15.38 11.13
C ILE A 421 14.39 -16.22 9.94
N GLN A 422 14.22 -17.51 10.19
CA GLN A 422 13.66 -18.45 9.23
C GLN A 422 12.13 -18.45 9.37
N GLY A 423 11.43 -18.24 8.25
CA GLY A 423 9.97 -18.11 8.25
C GLY A 423 9.50 -16.70 8.54
N SER A 424 8.39 -16.56 9.26
CA SER A 424 7.74 -15.29 9.54
C SER A 424 7.49 -15.10 11.04
N LEU A 425 7.48 -13.85 11.48
CA LEU A 425 7.11 -13.46 12.84
C LEU A 425 5.81 -12.64 12.81
N PRO A 426 4.91 -12.86 13.79
CA PRO A 426 3.76 -11.98 13.95
C PRO A 426 4.21 -10.59 14.42
N ALA A 427 3.47 -9.57 14.00
CA ALA A 427 3.61 -8.21 14.48
C ALA A 427 2.25 -7.49 14.40
N ARG A 428 2.11 -6.36 15.08
CA ARG A 428 0.90 -5.54 15.02
C ARG A 428 1.19 -4.20 14.37
N VAL A 429 0.31 -3.79 13.47
CA VAL A 429 0.38 -2.45 12.86
C VAL A 429 0.16 -1.40 13.94
N THR A 430 1.01 -0.37 13.95
CA THR A 430 0.95 0.77 14.87
C THR A 430 0.90 2.08 14.10
N SER A 431 0.51 3.16 14.78
CA SER A 431 0.44 4.50 14.21
C SER A 431 0.99 5.56 15.17
N PRO A 432 1.53 6.69 14.66
CA PRO A 432 2.08 7.75 15.52
C PRO A 432 1.02 8.61 16.22
N GLY A 433 -0.23 8.24 16.18
CA GLY A 433 -1.34 8.94 16.82
C GLY A 433 -2.67 8.29 16.52
N ASN A 434 -3.75 8.85 17.07
CA ASN A 434 -5.10 8.33 16.83
C ASN A 434 -5.60 8.75 15.43
N TYR A 435 -5.53 7.84 14.49
CA TYR A 435 -6.05 8.03 13.15
C TYR A 435 -7.38 7.29 12.96
N THR A 436 -8.37 7.96 12.39
CA THR A 436 -9.65 7.32 12.02
C THR A 436 -9.45 6.28 10.92
N TYR A 437 -8.47 6.49 10.07
CA TYR A 437 -8.13 5.61 8.96
C TYR A 437 -6.72 5.04 9.13
N ALA A 438 -6.36 4.07 8.27
CA ALA A 438 -5.03 3.49 8.26
C ALA A 438 -3.94 4.56 8.06
N TYR A 439 -2.89 4.50 8.89
CA TYR A 439 -1.70 5.32 8.71
C TYR A 439 -0.72 4.63 7.76
N ILE A 440 -0.37 5.31 6.69
CA ILE A 440 0.66 4.89 5.74
C ILE A 440 1.57 6.08 5.43
N ASP A 441 2.83 5.82 5.15
CA ASP A 441 3.74 6.88 4.68
C ASP A 441 3.61 7.13 3.16
N ASN A 442 4.35 8.11 2.64
CA ASN A 442 4.31 8.48 1.22
C ASN A 442 4.76 7.35 0.27
N MET A 443 5.40 6.29 0.78
CA MET A 443 5.78 5.09 0.03
C MET A 443 4.83 3.92 0.26
N GLY A 444 3.69 4.12 0.93
CA GLY A 444 2.72 3.08 1.22
C GLY A 444 3.19 2.05 2.25
N ARG A 445 4.08 2.44 3.18
CA ARG A 445 4.66 1.57 4.20
C ARG A 445 3.96 1.76 5.54
N TYR A 446 4.10 0.74 6.39
CA TYR A 446 3.47 0.65 7.72
C TYR A 446 4.52 0.63 8.82
N ARG A 447 4.12 1.03 10.01
CA ARG A 447 4.88 0.80 11.23
C ARG A 447 4.26 -0.34 12.01
N VAL A 448 5.12 -1.14 12.68
CA VAL A 448 4.66 -2.32 13.40
C VAL A 448 5.37 -2.45 14.74
N LYS A 449 4.70 -3.06 15.69
CA LYS A 449 5.28 -3.50 16.96
C LYS A 449 5.56 -5.01 16.90
N LEU A 450 6.81 -5.37 17.17
CA LEU A 450 7.24 -6.76 17.28
C LEU A 450 7.03 -7.26 18.70
N PRO A 451 6.41 -8.43 18.94
CA PRO A 451 6.14 -8.93 20.29
C PRO A 451 7.38 -9.22 21.14
N PHE A 452 8.52 -9.47 20.52
CA PHE A 452 9.76 -9.75 21.24
C PHE A 452 10.47 -8.49 21.73
N ASP A 453 10.14 -7.32 21.17
CA ASP A 453 10.69 -6.05 21.62
C ASP A 453 9.88 -5.54 22.80
N LEU A 454 10.51 -5.60 23.97
CA LEU A 454 9.90 -5.22 25.24
C LEU A 454 10.24 -3.77 25.64
N ASP A 455 11.03 -3.08 24.85
CA ASP A 455 11.37 -1.69 25.10
C ASP A 455 10.15 -0.79 24.89
N GLU A 456 10.07 0.29 25.65
CA GLU A 456 9.01 1.28 25.55
C GLU A 456 9.32 2.29 24.44
N TRP A 457 8.45 2.33 23.45
CA TRP A 457 8.52 3.27 22.35
C TRP A 457 7.33 4.25 22.38
N SER A 458 7.53 5.43 21.82
CA SER A 458 6.38 6.28 21.52
C SER A 458 5.48 5.60 20.47
N PRO A 459 4.14 5.81 20.53
CA PRO A 459 3.23 5.23 19.54
C PRO A 459 3.70 5.51 18.11
N GLY A 460 3.75 4.47 17.27
CA GLY A 460 4.27 4.53 15.90
C GLY A 460 5.79 4.69 15.80
N GLY A 461 6.52 4.66 16.90
CA GLY A 461 7.98 4.65 16.95
C GLY A 461 8.60 3.27 17.08
N GLU A 462 7.78 2.22 17.22
CA GLU A 462 8.20 0.84 17.51
C GLU A 462 9.00 0.17 16.39
N SER A 463 8.88 0.67 15.16
CA SER A 463 9.71 0.24 14.03
C SER A 463 9.97 1.35 13.02
N ARG A 464 10.94 1.10 12.13
CA ARG A 464 11.01 1.84 10.87
C ARG A 464 9.80 1.54 9.99
N PRO A 465 9.51 2.37 8.94
CA PRO A 465 8.49 2.04 7.96
C PRO A 465 8.82 0.78 7.16
N ILE A 466 7.88 -0.17 7.11
CA ILE A 466 8.03 -1.51 6.51
C ILE A 466 7.07 -1.67 5.33
N ARG A 467 7.55 -2.22 4.21
CA ARG A 467 6.74 -2.48 3.00
C ARG A 467 5.75 -3.62 3.21
N LEU A 468 4.57 -3.50 2.60
CA LEU A 468 3.64 -4.62 2.41
C LEU A 468 3.89 -5.28 1.05
N ALA A 469 4.09 -6.60 1.04
CA ALA A 469 4.05 -7.39 -0.18
C ALA A 469 2.61 -7.41 -0.72
N LYS A 470 2.45 -7.10 -1.99
CA LYS A 470 1.14 -7.04 -2.66
C LYS A 470 1.09 -8.09 -3.76
N PRO A 471 -0.07 -8.73 -3.99
CA PRO A 471 -0.21 -9.70 -5.09
C PRO A 471 0.01 -9.09 -6.47
N TYR A 472 -0.25 -7.80 -6.62
CA TYR A 472 -0.13 -7.06 -7.87
C TYR A 472 0.22 -5.61 -7.59
N ALA A 473 1.30 -5.09 -8.18
CA ALA A 473 1.78 -3.74 -7.97
C ALA A 473 2.60 -3.23 -9.17
N GLY A 474 2.46 -1.94 -9.48
CA GLY A 474 3.21 -1.22 -10.49
C GLY A 474 3.10 0.29 -10.25
N PRO A 475 3.64 1.15 -11.16
CA PRO A 475 3.70 2.60 -10.96
C PRO A 475 2.33 3.23 -10.72
N ASP A 476 1.34 2.90 -11.58
CA ASP A 476 0.01 3.51 -11.57
C ASP A 476 -1.12 2.47 -11.43
N TYR A 477 -0.78 1.23 -11.05
CA TYR A 477 -1.75 0.15 -10.91
C TYR A 477 -1.38 -0.81 -9.79
N GLY A 478 -2.36 -1.58 -9.32
CA GLY A 478 -2.11 -2.59 -8.29
C GLY A 478 -3.28 -2.82 -7.36
N GLN A 479 -3.07 -3.71 -6.39
CA GLN A 479 -4.02 -4.01 -5.33
C GLN A 479 -3.56 -3.32 -4.05
N HIS A 480 -4.44 -2.50 -3.45
CA HIS A 480 -4.14 -1.79 -2.21
C HIS A 480 -5.31 -1.89 -1.24
N PHE A 481 -5.06 -2.54 -0.10
CA PHE A 481 -5.97 -2.59 1.04
C PHE A 481 -5.20 -2.01 2.24
N PRO A 482 -5.54 -0.80 2.72
CA PRO A 482 -4.84 -0.18 3.82
C PRO A 482 -5.08 -0.95 5.12
N LEU A 483 -4.00 -1.23 5.85
CA LEU A 483 -4.03 -1.93 7.12
C LEU A 483 -4.27 -0.93 8.25
N HIS A 484 -5.26 -1.20 9.06
CA HIS A 484 -5.59 -0.38 10.23
C HIS A 484 -4.67 -0.71 11.41
N GLU A 485 -4.55 0.24 12.32
CA GLU A 485 -3.88 0.02 13.60
C GLU A 485 -4.46 -1.19 14.33
N GLY A 486 -3.61 -1.97 15.00
CA GLY A 486 -3.99 -3.19 15.69
C GLY A 486 -4.04 -4.44 14.80
N THR A 487 -4.06 -4.29 13.47
CA THR A 487 -4.06 -5.45 12.55
C THR A 487 -2.83 -6.31 12.76
N GLU A 488 -3.02 -7.62 12.91
CA GLU A 488 -1.93 -8.58 12.96
C GLU A 488 -1.39 -8.85 11.56
N VAL A 489 -0.06 -8.79 11.44
CA VAL A 489 0.66 -9.00 10.19
C VAL A 489 1.78 -10.01 10.40
N MET A 490 2.12 -10.73 9.35
CA MET A 490 3.27 -11.61 9.31
C MET A 490 4.44 -10.88 8.65
N LEU A 491 5.54 -10.76 9.38
CA LEU A 491 6.79 -10.22 8.86
C LEU A 491 7.68 -11.34 8.35
N SER A 492 8.11 -11.22 7.12
CA SER A 492 9.20 -12.02 6.55
C SER A 492 10.43 -11.15 6.35
N PHE A 493 11.58 -11.76 6.18
CA PHE A 493 12.87 -11.08 6.22
C PHE A 493 13.67 -11.41 4.96
N VAL A 494 14.18 -10.38 4.28
CA VAL A 494 14.99 -10.59 3.07
C VAL A 494 16.26 -11.34 3.44
N GLN A 495 16.49 -12.52 2.85
CA GLN A 495 17.59 -13.44 3.17
C GLN A 495 17.64 -13.87 4.65
N GLY A 496 16.51 -13.76 5.37
CA GLY A 496 16.44 -14.02 6.80
C GLY A 496 17.06 -12.94 7.69
N ASN A 497 17.54 -11.83 7.12
CA ASN A 497 18.17 -10.75 7.89
C ASN A 497 17.12 -9.97 8.70
N PRO A 498 17.20 -9.97 10.06
CA PRO A 498 16.26 -9.25 10.93
C PRO A 498 16.12 -7.76 10.62
N ASP A 499 17.16 -7.15 10.07
CA ASP A 499 17.18 -5.73 9.73
C ASP A 499 16.47 -5.40 8.41
N ARG A 500 16.00 -6.42 7.68
CA ARG A 500 15.33 -6.29 6.37
C ARG A 500 13.91 -6.86 6.37
N PRO A 501 13.04 -6.45 7.31
CA PRO A 501 11.66 -6.94 7.38
C PRO A 501 10.79 -6.40 6.24
N TYR A 502 9.80 -7.21 5.83
CA TYR A 502 8.65 -6.78 5.03
C TYR A 502 7.41 -7.54 5.50
N ILE A 503 6.24 -6.91 5.39
CA ILE A 503 4.96 -7.55 5.68
C ILE A 503 4.66 -8.50 4.51
N SER A 504 4.59 -9.79 4.78
CA SER A 504 4.31 -10.84 3.79
C SER A 504 2.83 -11.19 3.70
N GLY A 505 2.04 -10.89 4.74
CA GLY A 505 0.61 -11.15 4.78
C GLY A 505 -0.05 -10.56 6.01
N VAL A 506 -1.37 -10.70 6.06
CA VAL A 506 -2.23 -10.25 7.15
C VAL A 506 -2.90 -11.48 7.75
N MET A 507 -3.02 -11.53 9.07
CA MET A 507 -3.67 -12.62 9.80
C MET A 507 -4.84 -12.07 10.59
N HIS A 508 -5.80 -12.93 10.84
CA HIS A 508 -6.84 -12.68 11.83
C HIS A 508 -6.42 -13.25 13.18
N ASP A 509 -6.95 -12.70 14.26
CA ASP A 509 -6.69 -13.14 15.62
C ASP A 509 -7.99 -13.16 16.46
N SER A 510 -7.88 -13.50 17.74
CA SER A 510 -9.05 -13.57 18.64
C SER A 510 -9.75 -12.24 18.87
N SER A 511 -9.02 -11.11 18.71
CA SER A 511 -9.56 -9.76 18.84
C SER A 511 -10.09 -9.22 17.49
N HIS A 512 -9.58 -9.77 16.38
CA HIS A 512 -9.94 -9.43 15.02
C HIS A 512 -10.27 -10.72 14.25
N PRO A 513 -11.43 -11.36 14.55
CA PRO A 513 -11.81 -12.60 13.90
C PRO A 513 -12.08 -12.39 12.41
N ASP A 514 -11.99 -13.46 11.63
CA ASP A 514 -12.34 -13.41 10.23
C ASP A 514 -13.79 -12.92 10.05
N HIS A 515 -13.99 -12.06 9.05
CA HIS A 515 -15.30 -11.52 8.72
C HIS A 515 -16.22 -12.51 7.99
N VAL A 516 -15.71 -13.69 7.65
CA VAL A 516 -16.46 -14.83 7.08
C VAL A 516 -16.55 -15.94 8.14
N PRO A 517 -17.65 -16.03 8.91
CA PRO A 517 -17.83 -17.09 9.90
C PRO A 517 -18.10 -18.44 9.24
N ALA A 518 -18.05 -19.51 10.02
CA ALA A 518 -18.22 -20.89 9.54
C ALA A 518 -19.53 -21.11 8.75
N ASP A 519 -20.62 -20.44 9.11
CA ASP A 519 -21.91 -20.52 8.42
C ASP A 519 -21.88 -19.89 7.01
N TRP A 520 -20.80 -19.17 6.66
CA TRP A 520 -20.62 -18.52 5.36
C TRP A 520 -19.50 -19.17 4.54
N ASN A 521 -19.21 -20.43 4.79
CA ASN A 521 -18.10 -21.17 4.21
C ASN A 521 -18.17 -21.33 2.67
N THR A 522 -19.27 -20.94 2.05
CA THR A 522 -19.45 -20.90 0.59
C THR A 522 -19.25 -19.50 0.01
N ARG A 523 -18.88 -18.49 0.82
CA ARG A 523 -18.79 -17.11 0.40
C ARG A 523 -17.35 -16.67 0.16
N ASN A 524 -17.14 -16.04 -0.98
CA ASN A 524 -15.93 -15.29 -1.29
C ASN A 524 -16.24 -13.80 -1.08
N VAL A 525 -15.51 -13.12 -0.18
CA VAL A 525 -15.86 -11.76 0.25
C VAL A 525 -14.65 -10.84 0.28
N ILE A 526 -14.75 -9.71 -0.40
CA ILE A 526 -13.92 -8.53 -0.18
C ILE A 526 -14.79 -7.51 0.53
N ARG A 527 -14.40 -7.12 1.74
CA ARG A 527 -15.13 -6.18 2.57
C ARG A 527 -14.18 -5.14 3.14
N THR A 528 -14.49 -3.86 2.93
CA THR A 528 -13.71 -2.76 3.48
C THR A 528 -14.15 -2.40 4.90
N TRP A 529 -13.35 -1.61 5.59
CA TRP A 529 -13.67 -1.10 6.92
C TRP A 529 -15.01 -0.34 6.96
N ALA A 530 -15.31 0.46 5.92
CA ALA A 530 -16.59 1.16 5.76
C ALA A 530 -17.74 0.25 5.29
N ASN A 531 -17.57 -1.08 5.32
CA ASN A 531 -18.56 -2.08 4.92
C ASN A 531 -18.92 -2.07 3.42
N ASN A 532 -18.11 -1.44 2.55
CA ASN A 532 -18.25 -1.66 1.12
C ASN A 532 -17.83 -3.09 0.81
N LYS A 533 -18.53 -3.77 -0.08
CA LYS A 533 -18.28 -5.20 -0.29
C LYS A 533 -18.47 -5.67 -1.72
N LEU A 534 -17.61 -6.59 -2.12
CA LEU A 534 -17.84 -7.52 -3.22
C LEU A 534 -17.99 -8.90 -2.59
N ARG A 535 -19.13 -9.51 -2.78
CA ARG A 535 -19.45 -10.85 -2.26
C ARG A 535 -19.89 -11.75 -3.40
N MET A 536 -19.36 -12.95 -3.44
CA MET A 536 -19.78 -14.03 -4.32
C MET A 536 -20.18 -15.22 -3.44
N GLU A 537 -21.34 -15.77 -3.70
CA GLU A 537 -21.91 -16.94 -3.01
C GLU A 537 -21.87 -18.14 -3.96
N ASP A 538 -21.24 -19.23 -3.55
CA ASP A 538 -21.07 -20.45 -4.33
C ASP A 538 -22.05 -21.58 -3.90
N LYS A 539 -22.96 -21.28 -2.98
CA LYS A 539 -23.94 -22.26 -2.51
C LYS A 539 -24.88 -22.68 -3.63
N GLN A 540 -24.90 -23.97 -3.97
CA GLN A 540 -25.68 -24.54 -5.05
C GLN A 540 -27.15 -24.11 -5.01
N GLY A 541 -27.64 -23.56 -6.11
CA GLY A 541 -29.01 -23.02 -6.25
C GLY A 541 -29.24 -21.69 -5.51
N GLN A 542 -28.18 -21.05 -5.00
CA GLN A 542 -28.24 -19.75 -4.35
C GLN A 542 -27.06 -18.85 -4.76
N GLU A 543 -26.45 -19.17 -5.89
CA GLU A 543 -25.29 -18.45 -6.41
C GLU A 543 -25.66 -17.00 -6.69
N HIS A 544 -24.83 -16.07 -6.21
CA HIS A 544 -25.04 -14.66 -6.46
C HIS A 544 -23.77 -13.82 -6.28
N ILE A 545 -23.77 -12.68 -6.94
CA ILE A 545 -22.73 -11.64 -6.77
C ILE A 545 -23.40 -10.37 -6.24
N LYS A 546 -22.80 -9.77 -5.21
CA LYS A 546 -23.24 -8.49 -4.66
C LYS A 546 -22.05 -7.51 -4.61
N LEU A 547 -22.19 -6.41 -5.34
CA LEU A 547 -21.33 -5.23 -5.21
C LEU A 547 -22.12 -4.13 -4.50
N ALA A 548 -21.64 -3.67 -3.33
CA ALA A 548 -22.43 -2.76 -2.51
C ALA A 548 -21.57 -1.76 -1.74
N THR A 549 -22.11 -0.54 -1.59
CA THR A 549 -21.61 0.46 -0.63
C THR A 549 -22.54 0.54 0.58
N GLU A 550 -22.01 0.83 1.76
CA GLU A 550 -22.81 1.05 2.95
C GLU A 550 -23.50 2.42 2.92
N TYR A 551 -22.77 3.44 2.47
CA TYR A 551 -23.30 4.78 2.29
C TYR A 551 -24.28 4.82 1.10
N GLY A 552 -25.51 5.34 1.35
CA GLY A 552 -26.56 5.41 0.35
C GLY A 552 -27.09 4.07 -0.14
N LYS A 553 -26.66 2.94 0.46
CA LYS A 553 -27.09 1.56 0.15
C LYS A 553 -27.07 1.23 -1.35
N THR A 554 -26.18 1.87 -2.10
CA THR A 554 -26.03 1.60 -3.54
C THR A 554 -25.50 0.19 -3.75
N GLN A 555 -26.19 -0.60 -4.58
CA GLN A 555 -25.80 -1.98 -4.80
C GLN A 555 -26.21 -2.52 -6.16
N LEU A 556 -25.35 -3.40 -6.69
CA LEU A 556 -25.64 -4.27 -7.81
C LEU A 556 -25.68 -5.72 -7.28
N ASN A 557 -26.84 -6.35 -7.42
CA ASN A 557 -27.03 -7.75 -7.08
C ASN A 557 -27.27 -8.54 -8.36
N LEU A 558 -26.61 -9.69 -8.51
CA LEU A 558 -26.70 -10.58 -9.68
C LEU A 558 -26.98 -12.02 -9.22
N GLY A 559 -27.85 -12.73 -9.92
CA GLY A 559 -28.17 -14.12 -9.64
C GLY A 559 -29.27 -14.27 -8.60
N HIS A 560 -29.05 -15.13 -7.61
CA HIS A 560 -29.99 -15.34 -6.53
C HIS A 560 -30.02 -14.17 -5.56
N ILE A 561 -30.91 -13.19 -5.73
CA ILE A 561 -30.98 -11.95 -4.96
C ILE A 561 -31.55 -12.23 -3.57
N VAL A 562 -30.71 -12.18 -2.52
CA VAL A 562 -31.12 -12.39 -1.12
C VAL A 562 -31.26 -11.07 -0.40
N ASP A 563 -32.45 -10.83 0.17
CA ASP A 563 -32.61 -9.79 1.19
C ASP A 563 -31.95 -10.26 2.51
N SER A 564 -30.98 -9.52 3.00
CA SER A 564 -30.25 -9.84 4.24
C SER A 564 -31.13 -9.77 5.50
N GLN A 565 -32.27 -9.09 5.44
CA GLN A 565 -33.20 -8.95 6.56
C GLN A 565 -34.38 -9.90 6.47
N ARG A 566 -34.69 -10.43 5.30
CA ARG A 566 -35.81 -11.35 5.09
C ARG A 566 -35.27 -12.62 4.43
N GLN A 567 -35.03 -13.64 5.22
CA GLN A 567 -34.61 -14.96 4.74
C GLN A 567 -35.69 -15.71 3.93
N LYS A 568 -36.85 -15.10 3.67
CA LYS A 568 -37.93 -15.70 2.89
C LYS A 568 -38.14 -14.90 1.61
N ARG A 569 -38.11 -15.60 0.52
CA ARG A 569 -38.38 -15.14 -0.84
C ARG A 569 -39.73 -15.54 -1.35
N GLY A 570 -40.35 -14.69 -2.14
CA GLY A 570 -41.28 -15.07 -3.16
C GLY A 570 -40.55 -15.52 -4.44
N ASP A 571 -41.27 -16.13 -5.35
CA ASP A 571 -40.78 -16.86 -6.54
C ASP A 571 -40.05 -16.01 -7.60
N ASN A 572 -39.86 -14.68 -7.40
CA ASN A 572 -39.31 -13.74 -8.39
C ASN A 572 -37.99 -13.11 -7.93
N GLY A 573 -37.13 -13.87 -7.30
CA GLY A 573 -35.88 -13.32 -6.72
C GLY A 573 -34.64 -13.70 -7.48
N GLU A 574 -34.68 -14.01 -8.73
CA GLU A 574 -33.52 -14.30 -9.59
C GLU A 574 -33.38 -13.20 -10.64
N GLY A 575 -32.15 -12.95 -11.06
CA GLY A 575 -31.85 -11.94 -12.07
C GLY A 575 -30.83 -10.89 -11.60
N PHE A 576 -31.11 -9.63 -11.87
CA PHE A 576 -30.26 -8.53 -11.40
C PHE A 576 -31.07 -7.40 -10.77
N GLU A 577 -30.44 -6.71 -9.80
CA GLU A 577 -31.01 -5.50 -9.19
C GLU A 577 -29.91 -4.44 -9.09
N LEU A 578 -30.16 -3.25 -9.63
CA LEU A 578 -29.40 -2.05 -9.41
C LEU A 578 -30.24 -1.07 -8.59
N ARG A 579 -29.83 -0.77 -7.35
CA ARG A 579 -30.60 0.11 -6.45
C ARG A 579 -29.71 1.06 -5.66
N THR A 580 -30.29 2.17 -5.25
CA THR A 580 -29.67 3.16 -4.36
C THR A 580 -30.76 3.89 -3.57
N ASP A 581 -30.45 4.34 -2.36
CA ASP A 581 -31.33 5.25 -1.59
C ASP A 581 -31.03 6.73 -1.94
N SER A 582 -30.13 6.99 -2.90
CA SER A 582 -29.72 8.31 -3.38
C SER A 582 -30.06 8.48 -4.87
N TRP A 583 -29.32 9.30 -5.58
CA TRP A 583 -29.53 9.60 -6.99
C TRP A 583 -28.98 8.49 -7.90
N GLY A 584 -29.72 8.16 -8.96
CA GLY A 584 -29.29 7.20 -9.98
C GLY A 584 -29.29 7.82 -11.37
N ALA A 585 -28.32 7.48 -12.20
CA ALA A 585 -28.28 7.87 -13.62
C ALA A 585 -27.74 6.70 -14.44
N VAL A 586 -28.43 6.40 -15.56
CA VAL A 586 -27.96 5.46 -16.58
C VAL A 586 -27.69 6.27 -17.85
N ARG A 587 -26.44 6.33 -18.29
CA ARG A 587 -26.03 7.14 -19.46
C ARG A 587 -25.17 6.32 -20.40
N ALA A 588 -25.46 6.43 -21.70
CA ALA A 588 -24.65 5.80 -22.73
C ALA A 588 -24.49 6.77 -23.92
N GLY A 589 -23.27 7.20 -24.24
CA GLY A 589 -23.00 8.23 -25.24
C GLY A 589 -23.40 7.86 -26.68
N LYS A 590 -23.47 6.56 -27.00
CA LYS A 590 -23.89 6.06 -28.32
C LYS A 590 -25.34 5.60 -28.40
N GLY A 591 -26.05 5.54 -27.27
CA GLY A 591 -27.44 5.11 -27.20
C GLY A 591 -27.63 4.02 -26.13
N LEU A 592 -28.89 3.86 -25.69
CA LEU A 592 -29.29 2.92 -24.64
C LEU A 592 -30.42 2.05 -25.17
N PHE A 593 -30.28 0.74 -25.06
CA PHE A 593 -31.32 -0.24 -25.32
C PHE A 593 -31.76 -0.91 -24.01
N ILE A 594 -33.03 -0.85 -23.69
CA ILE A 594 -33.66 -1.48 -22.52
C ILE A 594 -34.69 -2.44 -23.08
N SER A 595 -34.47 -3.72 -22.87
CA SER A 595 -35.35 -4.75 -23.42
C SER A 595 -35.75 -5.78 -22.36
N ALA A 596 -36.97 -6.32 -22.52
CA ALA A 596 -37.44 -7.53 -21.85
C ALA A 596 -37.48 -8.73 -22.82
N ASP A 597 -36.98 -8.60 -24.04
CA ASP A 597 -36.89 -9.70 -24.99
C ASP A 597 -35.88 -10.73 -24.49
N ALA A 598 -36.23 -12.01 -24.50
CA ALA A 598 -35.41 -13.07 -23.96
C ALA A 598 -34.19 -13.36 -24.86
N GLN A 599 -33.01 -13.41 -24.28
CA GLN A 599 -31.82 -13.96 -24.89
C GLN A 599 -31.41 -15.24 -24.14
N ASN A 600 -31.73 -16.38 -24.71
CA ASN A 600 -31.48 -17.67 -24.08
C ASN A 600 -29.96 -17.90 -23.90
N GLN A 601 -29.55 -18.34 -22.70
CA GLN A 601 -28.15 -18.61 -22.33
C GLN A 601 -27.22 -17.39 -22.46
N ALA A 602 -27.77 -16.17 -22.42
CA ALA A 602 -27.06 -14.93 -22.71
C ALA A 602 -26.26 -14.98 -24.05
N ALA A 603 -26.74 -15.80 -25.00
CA ALA A 603 -26.12 -15.92 -26.32
C ALA A 603 -26.76 -14.87 -27.26
N GLY A 604 -25.94 -14.24 -28.08
CA GLY A 604 -26.39 -13.21 -29.02
C GLY A 604 -25.53 -11.95 -28.96
N GLN A 605 -25.87 -10.96 -29.76
CA GLN A 605 -25.20 -9.67 -29.76
C GLN A 605 -25.73 -8.80 -28.60
N VAL A 606 -24.85 -8.02 -27.97
CA VAL A 606 -25.20 -7.12 -26.87
C VAL A 606 -26.34 -6.16 -27.23
N LEU A 607 -26.39 -5.73 -28.48
CA LEU A 607 -27.44 -4.84 -29.04
C LEU A 607 -28.28 -5.60 -30.07
N ASP A 608 -28.79 -6.76 -29.71
CA ASP A 608 -29.81 -7.46 -30.53
C ASP A 608 -31.16 -6.74 -30.40
N MET A 609 -31.52 -5.97 -31.42
CA MET A 609 -32.68 -5.13 -31.48
C MET A 609 -33.69 -5.59 -32.53
N ASP A 610 -33.56 -6.78 -33.11
CA ASP A 610 -34.37 -7.22 -34.23
C ASP A 610 -35.86 -7.24 -33.92
N ALA A 611 -36.24 -7.66 -32.70
CA ALA A 611 -37.64 -7.62 -32.24
C ALA A 611 -38.16 -6.18 -32.16
N ALA A 612 -37.41 -5.27 -31.54
CA ALA A 612 -37.82 -3.86 -31.43
C ALA A 612 -37.90 -3.18 -32.82
N ILE A 613 -36.96 -3.47 -33.71
CA ILE A 613 -36.96 -2.95 -35.08
C ILE A 613 -38.19 -3.44 -35.84
N ALA A 614 -38.53 -4.71 -35.73
CA ALA A 614 -39.71 -5.30 -36.40
C ALA A 614 -41.02 -4.62 -35.94
N GLN A 615 -41.14 -4.34 -34.62
CA GLN A 615 -42.33 -3.62 -34.11
C GLN A 615 -42.39 -2.18 -34.62
N MET A 616 -41.26 -1.46 -34.68
CA MET A 616 -41.20 -0.13 -35.24
C MET A 616 -41.54 -0.08 -36.74
N GLU A 617 -41.12 -1.11 -37.49
CA GLU A 617 -41.43 -1.24 -38.92
C GLU A 617 -42.92 -1.52 -39.13
N GLN A 618 -43.55 -2.36 -38.30
CA GLN A 618 -44.99 -2.58 -38.33
C GLN A 618 -45.78 -1.31 -38.03
N ALA A 619 -45.38 -0.55 -36.99
CA ALA A 619 -45.98 0.73 -36.64
C ALA A 619 -45.85 1.75 -37.80
N LEU A 620 -44.72 1.81 -38.43
CA LEU A 620 -44.49 2.70 -39.61
C LEU A 620 -45.39 2.28 -40.78
N SER A 621 -45.54 0.95 -41.04
CA SER A 621 -46.41 0.44 -42.09
C SER A 621 -47.87 0.80 -41.85
N LEU A 622 -48.34 0.71 -40.59
CA LEU A 622 -49.67 1.11 -40.20
C LEU A 622 -49.86 2.63 -40.41
N ALA A 623 -48.91 3.46 -39.94
CA ALA A 623 -48.97 4.91 -40.12
C ALA A 623 -49.06 5.28 -41.60
N LYS A 624 -48.28 4.61 -42.47
CA LYS A 624 -48.36 4.77 -43.95
C LYS A 624 -49.74 4.46 -44.53
N SER A 625 -50.34 3.36 -44.10
CA SER A 625 -51.66 2.93 -44.56
C SER A 625 -52.74 3.91 -44.15
N LEU A 626 -52.73 4.40 -42.93
CA LEU A 626 -53.67 5.39 -42.41
C LEU A 626 -53.51 6.76 -43.08
N ASN A 627 -52.30 7.20 -43.30
CA ASN A 627 -51.99 8.45 -43.98
C ASN A 627 -52.48 8.42 -45.43
N LYS A 628 -52.28 7.32 -46.14
CA LYS A 628 -52.79 7.10 -47.49
C LYS A 628 -54.35 7.13 -47.52
N ALA A 629 -54.99 6.53 -46.53
CA ALA A 629 -56.44 6.56 -46.45
C ALA A 629 -56.97 7.98 -46.19
N ALA A 630 -56.33 8.74 -45.28
CA ALA A 630 -56.66 10.13 -44.99
C ALA A 630 -56.49 11.02 -46.24
N HIS A 631 -55.38 10.87 -46.96
CA HIS A 631 -55.16 11.61 -48.22
C HIS A 631 -56.19 11.28 -49.26
N THR A 632 -56.60 10.02 -49.42
CA THR A 632 -57.63 9.62 -50.36
C THR A 632 -58.96 10.26 -50.01
N ALA A 633 -59.24 10.48 -48.76
CA ALA A 633 -60.46 11.18 -48.24
C ALA A 633 -60.31 12.73 -48.33
N LYS A 634 -59.25 13.27 -48.94
CA LYS A 634 -58.98 14.73 -49.05
C LYS A 634 -58.76 15.39 -47.68
N ASN A 635 -58.39 14.65 -46.72
CA ASN A 635 -57.82 15.20 -45.48
C ASN A 635 -56.36 15.56 -45.74
N GLU A 636 -55.85 16.63 -45.14
CA GLU A 636 -54.45 17.04 -45.32
C GLU A 636 -53.55 15.90 -44.88
N ALA A 637 -52.65 15.50 -45.78
CA ALA A 637 -51.62 14.54 -45.47
C ALA A 637 -50.58 15.18 -44.56
N THR A 638 -50.38 14.63 -43.41
CA THR A 638 -49.29 15.06 -42.50
C THR A 638 -47.98 14.44 -42.97
N GLU A 639 -46.85 15.14 -42.83
CA GLU A 639 -45.50 14.59 -43.02
C GLU A 639 -45.14 13.50 -41.98
N ALA A 640 -46.05 13.12 -41.13
CA ALA A 640 -45.89 12.15 -40.03
C ALA A 640 -45.25 10.82 -40.49
N GLU A 641 -45.54 10.40 -41.73
CA GLU A 641 -44.98 9.19 -42.34
C GLU A 641 -43.46 9.30 -42.56
N GLU A 642 -43.06 10.44 -43.17
CA GLU A 642 -41.65 10.70 -43.49
C GLU A 642 -40.87 10.90 -42.20
N GLN A 643 -41.43 11.64 -41.26
CA GLN A 643 -40.85 11.94 -39.97
C GLN A 643 -40.68 10.67 -39.11
N ALA A 644 -41.69 9.81 -39.04
CA ALA A 644 -41.64 8.52 -38.36
C ALA A 644 -40.63 7.57 -39.02
N GLY A 645 -40.54 7.60 -40.34
CA GLY A 645 -39.52 6.89 -41.11
C GLY A 645 -38.09 7.34 -40.77
N ARG A 646 -37.83 8.63 -40.76
CA ARG A 646 -36.53 9.22 -40.38
C ARG A 646 -36.14 8.87 -38.96
N LEU A 647 -37.08 8.91 -38.01
CA LEU A 647 -36.84 8.48 -36.61
C LEU A 647 -36.49 6.99 -36.53
N ASN A 648 -37.27 6.15 -37.18
CA ASN A 648 -37.00 4.71 -37.24
C ASN A 648 -35.61 4.38 -37.80
N ASP A 649 -35.24 5.01 -38.94
CA ASP A 649 -33.94 4.82 -39.57
C ASP A 649 -32.82 5.31 -38.66
N SER A 650 -33.01 6.39 -37.92
CA SER A 650 -32.04 6.93 -36.96
C SER A 650 -31.82 6.02 -35.75
N LEU A 651 -32.87 5.39 -35.27
CA LEU A 651 -32.83 4.50 -34.12
C LEU A 651 -32.42 3.07 -34.48
N LYS A 652 -32.58 2.66 -35.75
CA LYS A 652 -32.16 1.33 -36.18
C LYS A 652 -30.72 1.05 -35.78
N ARG A 653 -30.51 0.03 -34.92
CA ARG A 653 -29.24 -0.37 -34.39
C ARG A 653 -28.45 0.75 -33.69
N LEU A 654 -29.17 1.75 -33.15
CA LEU A 654 -28.58 2.91 -32.48
C LEU A 654 -27.48 3.60 -33.33
N GLN A 655 -27.73 3.79 -34.63
CA GLN A 655 -26.80 4.51 -35.49
C GLN A 655 -26.59 5.98 -35.06
N ARG A 656 -27.55 6.54 -34.33
CA ARG A 656 -27.46 7.80 -33.59
C ARG A 656 -27.78 7.59 -32.12
N SER A 657 -27.33 8.49 -31.26
CA SER A 657 -27.63 8.43 -29.84
C SER A 657 -29.15 8.48 -29.60
N GLY A 658 -29.75 7.45 -29.03
CA GLY A 658 -31.17 7.35 -28.74
C GLY A 658 -31.42 6.38 -27.60
N ILE A 659 -32.68 6.34 -27.13
CA ILE A 659 -33.13 5.36 -26.14
C ILE A 659 -34.26 4.55 -26.82
N ILE A 660 -34.08 3.24 -26.85
CA ILE A 660 -35.09 2.29 -27.32
C ILE A 660 -35.53 1.47 -26.13
N GLN A 661 -36.86 1.34 -25.96
CA GLN A 661 -37.47 0.45 -24.99
C GLN A 661 -38.34 -0.56 -25.74
N SER A 662 -38.16 -1.83 -25.44
CA SER A 662 -38.91 -2.93 -26.06
C SER A 662 -39.30 -3.97 -25.02
N ALA A 663 -40.49 -4.49 -25.13
CA ALA A 663 -40.97 -5.62 -24.34
C ALA A 663 -42.08 -6.38 -25.08
N PRO A 664 -42.04 -7.74 -25.13
CA PRO A 664 -43.03 -8.53 -25.83
C PRO A 664 -44.45 -8.37 -25.25
N ASP A 665 -44.63 -8.28 -23.93
CA ASP A 665 -45.93 -8.24 -23.25
C ASP A 665 -46.41 -6.83 -22.87
N GLY A 666 -45.58 -5.81 -22.97
CA GLY A 666 -45.99 -4.45 -22.74
C GLY A 666 -45.03 -3.60 -21.87
N ILE A 667 -45.20 -2.29 -21.97
CA ILE A 667 -44.49 -1.28 -21.21
C ILE A 667 -45.48 -0.43 -20.45
N ALA A 668 -45.38 -0.34 -19.13
CA ALA A 668 -46.18 0.51 -18.28
C ALA A 668 -45.30 1.60 -17.63
N THR A 669 -45.79 2.85 -17.71
CA THR A 669 -45.20 3.98 -16.99
C THR A 669 -46.24 4.57 -16.02
N ALA A 670 -45.91 4.65 -14.75
CA ALA A 670 -46.82 5.14 -13.71
C ALA A 670 -46.10 6.06 -12.73
N THR A 671 -46.78 7.10 -12.31
CA THR A 671 -46.31 8.01 -11.25
C THR A 671 -47.49 8.50 -10.42
N PRO A 672 -47.36 8.66 -9.10
CA PRO A 672 -48.41 9.28 -8.29
C PRO A 672 -48.51 10.80 -8.47
N GLN A 673 -47.57 11.42 -9.17
CA GLN A 673 -47.51 12.86 -9.41
C GLN A 673 -47.81 13.17 -10.89
N SER A 674 -46.98 13.88 -11.55
CA SER A 674 -47.16 14.33 -12.93
C SER A 674 -46.21 13.56 -13.88
N GLN A 675 -46.66 13.36 -15.09
CA GLN A 675 -45.88 12.80 -16.19
C GLN A 675 -45.85 13.83 -17.32
N LEU A 676 -44.65 14.17 -17.77
CA LEU A 676 -44.41 15.12 -18.85
C LEU A 676 -43.74 14.41 -20.03
N HIS A 677 -44.31 14.56 -21.21
CA HIS A 677 -43.76 14.12 -22.47
C HIS A 677 -43.46 15.33 -23.35
N THR A 678 -42.19 15.61 -23.62
CA THR A 678 -41.77 16.71 -24.47
C THR A 678 -40.85 16.21 -25.57
N ALA A 679 -40.95 16.77 -26.75
CA ALA A 679 -40.00 16.56 -27.84
C ALA A 679 -39.78 17.91 -28.53
N GLY A 680 -38.53 18.18 -28.89
CA GLY A 680 -38.18 19.40 -29.64
C GLY A 680 -38.71 19.44 -31.07
N GLN A 681 -39.11 18.29 -31.60
CA GLN A 681 -39.68 18.21 -32.95
C GLN A 681 -41.03 17.51 -32.95
N HIS A 682 -41.09 16.18 -32.78
CA HIS A 682 -42.31 15.41 -33.01
C HIS A 682 -42.56 14.38 -31.91
N ILE A 683 -43.84 14.17 -31.58
CA ILE A 683 -44.32 13.05 -30.76
C ILE A 683 -45.27 12.21 -31.63
N HIS A 684 -44.95 10.94 -31.81
CA HIS A 684 -45.79 9.99 -32.54
C HIS A 684 -46.37 8.92 -31.60
N HIS A 685 -47.69 8.81 -31.57
CA HIS A 685 -48.41 7.72 -30.91
C HIS A 685 -48.99 6.82 -31.98
N ILE A 686 -48.47 5.63 -32.14
CA ILE A 686 -48.94 4.67 -33.14
C ILE A 686 -49.32 3.38 -32.41
N SER A 687 -50.56 2.96 -32.52
CA SER A 687 -51.09 1.74 -31.91
C SER A 687 -51.63 0.80 -32.98
N GLY A 688 -51.34 -0.48 -32.90
CA GLY A 688 -51.94 -1.50 -33.74
C GLY A 688 -53.39 -1.86 -33.37
N GLY A 689 -53.81 -1.52 -32.17
CA GLY A 689 -55.13 -1.63 -31.63
C GLY A 689 -55.74 -0.26 -31.28
N ASP A 690 -56.32 -0.15 -30.12
CA ASP A 690 -56.99 1.05 -29.66
C ASP A 690 -56.00 2.01 -28.97
N THR A 691 -56.32 3.30 -29.02
CA THR A 691 -55.65 4.32 -28.22
C THR A 691 -56.68 5.03 -27.36
N ASP A 692 -56.64 4.80 -26.04
CA ASP A 692 -57.55 5.38 -25.08
C ASP A 692 -56.91 6.50 -24.32
N ILE A 693 -57.55 7.67 -24.28
CA ILE A 693 -57.09 8.82 -23.48
C ILE A 693 -58.19 9.14 -22.48
N SER A 694 -57.94 8.98 -21.20
CA SER A 694 -58.89 9.26 -20.12
C SER A 694 -58.29 10.24 -19.13
N ALA A 695 -58.95 11.34 -18.87
CA ALA A 695 -58.58 12.37 -17.91
C ALA A 695 -59.62 12.53 -16.81
N GLY A 696 -59.17 12.54 -15.56
CA GLY A 696 -60.07 12.74 -14.41
C GLY A 696 -60.71 14.13 -14.37
N ASN A 697 -60.04 15.13 -14.92
CA ASN A 697 -60.52 16.50 -15.01
C ASN A 697 -60.66 16.94 -16.47
N ASN A 698 -59.58 17.46 -17.05
CA ASN A 698 -59.63 18.08 -18.37
C ASN A 698 -58.73 17.34 -19.34
N PHE A 699 -59.18 17.21 -20.56
CA PHE A 699 -58.38 16.91 -21.73
C PHE A 699 -58.30 18.14 -22.61
N THR A 700 -57.12 18.68 -22.86
CA THR A 700 -56.92 19.87 -23.67
C THR A 700 -55.93 19.58 -24.80
N ALA A 701 -56.28 19.97 -26.01
CA ALA A 701 -55.42 19.85 -27.17
C ALA A 701 -55.33 21.23 -27.85
N HIS A 702 -54.09 21.73 -28.02
CA HIS A 702 -53.77 22.95 -28.72
C HIS A 702 -52.79 22.65 -29.87
N ALA A 703 -53.02 23.28 -31.01
CA ALA A 703 -52.08 23.23 -32.13
C ALA A 703 -51.97 24.65 -32.72
N VAL A 704 -50.77 25.05 -33.19
CA VAL A 704 -50.55 26.33 -33.87
C VAL A 704 -51.21 26.34 -35.25
N GLU A 705 -51.11 25.24 -35.98
CA GLU A 705 -51.57 25.15 -37.36
C GLU A 705 -52.95 24.47 -37.46
N SER A 706 -53.01 23.19 -37.18
CA SER A 706 -54.27 22.43 -37.38
C SER A 706 -54.44 21.27 -36.39
N VAL A 707 -55.69 20.91 -36.12
CA VAL A 707 -56.09 19.69 -35.42
C VAL A 707 -56.92 18.84 -36.39
N ASN A 708 -56.36 17.76 -36.91
CA ASN A 708 -57.01 16.89 -37.89
C ASN A 708 -57.49 15.60 -37.22
N LEU A 709 -58.80 15.33 -37.29
CA LEU A 709 -59.38 14.09 -36.76
C LEU A 709 -59.97 13.32 -37.96
N PHE A 710 -59.46 12.16 -38.24
CA PHE A 710 -59.90 11.27 -39.30
C PHE A 710 -60.26 9.90 -38.78
N ALA A 711 -61.43 9.40 -39.13
CA ALA A 711 -61.91 8.04 -38.86
C ALA A 711 -62.26 7.34 -40.19
N GLN A 712 -61.56 6.27 -40.53
CA GLN A 712 -61.67 5.60 -41.82
C GLN A 712 -62.98 4.84 -41.97
N SER A 713 -63.49 4.19 -40.90
CA SER A 713 -64.69 3.28 -41.07
C SER A 713 -65.82 3.54 -40.12
N LYS A 714 -65.65 3.81 -38.85
CA LYS A 714 -66.79 3.83 -37.87
C LYS A 714 -67.23 5.21 -37.49
N GLY A 715 -66.62 6.27 -38.07
CA GLY A 715 -67.00 7.64 -37.83
C GLY A 715 -66.39 8.27 -36.51
N ALA A 716 -66.70 9.53 -36.30
CA ALA A 716 -66.34 10.30 -35.13
C ALA A 716 -67.58 10.73 -34.34
N LYS A 717 -67.48 10.71 -33.01
CA LYS A 717 -68.55 11.16 -32.10
C LYS A 717 -68.04 12.23 -31.16
N LEU A 718 -68.79 13.36 -31.04
CA LEU A 718 -68.53 14.41 -30.05
C LEU A 718 -69.79 14.52 -29.16
N GLN A 719 -69.63 14.19 -27.88
CA GLN A 719 -70.76 14.15 -26.95
C GLN A 719 -70.40 14.81 -25.63
N ALA A 720 -71.25 15.70 -25.14
CA ALA A 720 -71.15 16.23 -23.78
C ALA A 720 -72.41 15.75 -22.99
N ASN A 721 -72.11 15.06 -21.86
CA ASN A 721 -73.24 14.61 -21.01
C ASN A 721 -73.84 15.81 -20.26
N GLN A 722 -73.05 16.69 -19.77
CA GLN A 722 -73.47 17.93 -19.12
C GLN A 722 -72.66 19.11 -19.67
N GLY A 723 -73.26 20.29 -19.75
CA GLY A 723 -72.65 21.45 -20.36
C GLY A 723 -72.85 21.53 -21.88
N LYS A 724 -72.36 22.56 -22.49
CA LYS A 724 -72.57 22.86 -23.93
C LYS A 724 -71.38 22.21 -24.75
N VAL A 725 -71.74 21.84 -25.98
CA VAL A 725 -70.73 21.63 -27.02
C VAL A 725 -70.66 22.94 -27.80
N GLU A 726 -69.46 23.51 -27.90
CA GLU A 726 -69.21 24.80 -28.60
C GLU A 726 -68.25 24.52 -29.71
N ILE A 727 -68.60 24.92 -30.95
CA ILE A 727 -67.77 24.78 -32.14
C ILE A 727 -67.70 26.15 -32.80
N GLN A 728 -66.56 26.70 -32.95
CA GLN A 728 -66.38 28.08 -33.48
C GLN A 728 -65.25 28.11 -34.51
N ALA A 729 -65.47 28.76 -35.64
CA ALA A 729 -64.46 29.31 -36.55
C ALA A 729 -64.40 30.83 -36.28
N GLN A 730 -63.38 31.27 -35.54
CA GLN A 730 -63.40 32.65 -35.03
C GLN A 730 -62.99 33.70 -36.11
N ASN A 731 -62.12 33.34 -37.07
CA ASN A 731 -61.66 34.30 -38.10
C ASN A 731 -61.94 33.81 -39.53
N ASP A 732 -62.57 32.65 -39.71
CA ASP A 732 -62.74 32.04 -41.02
C ASP A 732 -64.05 31.28 -41.10
N GLU A 733 -64.36 30.57 -42.20
CA GLU A 733 -65.59 29.90 -42.47
C GLU A 733 -65.73 28.57 -41.76
N MET A 734 -66.88 28.12 -41.40
CA MET A 734 -67.18 26.79 -40.91
C MET A 734 -67.94 26.00 -41.97
N GLN A 735 -67.48 24.87 -42.39
CA GLN A 735 -68.11 23.99 -43.36
C GLN A 735 -68.61 22.67 -42.69
N ILE A 736 -69.92 22.33 -42.87
CA ILE A 736 -70.40 21.06 -42.40
C ILE A 736 -71.02 20.34 -43.64
N ASN A 737 -70.37 19.28 -44.10
CA ASN A 737 -70.73 18.53 -45.29
C ASN A 737 -71.02 17.09 -44.97
N ALA A 738 -72.18 16.56 -45.55
CA ALA A 738 -72.45 15.13 -45.47
C ALA A 738 -72.86 14.62 -46.85
N LEU A 739 -72.40 13.42 -47.24
CA LEU A 739 -72.83 12.76 -48.46
C LEU A 739 -74.34 12.39 -48.45
N LYS A 740 -74.81 12.06 -47.25
CA LYS A 740 -76.20 11.68 -47.00
C LYS A 740 -76.88 12.78 -46.21
N ASP A 741 -77.81 12.44 -45.34
CA ASP A 741 -78.61 13.37 -44.56
C ASP A 741 -77.80 14.10 -43.49
N THR A 742 -78.05 15.39 -43.30
CA THR A 742 -77.63 16.18 -42.14
C THR A 742 -78.86 16.46 -41.29
N THR A 743 -78.90 16.04 -40.04
CA THR A 743 -79.96 16.28 -39.10
C THR A 743 -79.53 17.22 -37.99
N ILE A 744 -80.22 18.30 -37.78
CA ILE A 744 -80.04 19.27 -36.68
C ILE A 744 -81.29 19.33 -35.87
N THR A 745 -81.31 18.83 -34.63
CA THR A 745 -82.51 18.77 -33.79
C THR A 745 -82.23 19.28 -32.37
N SER A 746 -83.27 19.89 -31.78
CA SER A 746 -83.29 20.24 -30.35
C SER A 746 -84.48 19.57 -29.72
N SER A 747 -84.30 18.65 -28.80
CA SER A 747 -85.36 17.86 -28.21
C SER A 747 -86.23 18.65 -27.20
N ALA A 748 -85.71 19.60 -26.52
CA ALA A 748 -86.34 20.33 -25.42
C ALA A 748 -86.31 21.85 -25.57
N GLY A 749 -85.67 22.35 -26.59
CA GLY A 749 -85.45 23.79 -26.77
C GLY A 749 -85.65 24.17 -28.23
N LYS A 750 -85.05 25.28 -28.65
CA LYS A 750 -85.07 25.82 -29.99
C LYS A 750 -83.83 25.60 -30.79
N VAL A 751 -83.92 25.56 -32.09
CA VAL A 751 -82.79 25.74 -33.01
C VAL A 751 -82.80 27.19 -33.49
N THR A 752 -81.74 27.93 -33.32
CA THR A 752 -81.63 29.25 -33.83
C THR A 752 -80.61 29.27 -34.94
N VAL A 753 -80.96 29.76 -36.11
CA VAL A 753 -80.00 29.97 -37.21
C VAL A 753 -80.03 31.48 -37.48
N ALA A 754 -78.90 32.12 -37.35
CA ALA A 754 -78.81 33.58 -37.55
C ALA A 754 -77.56 33.91 -38.35
N ALA A 755 -77.62 34.78 -39.24
CA ALA A 755 -76.50 35.35 -39.98
C ALA A 755 -76.54 36.85 -40.01
N LYS A 756 -75.39 37.51 -40.12
CA LYS A 756 -75.36 38.99 -40.22
C LYS A 756 -75.95 39.45 -41.59
N ASP A 757 -75.51 38.80 -42.65
CA ASP A 757 -75.73 39.24 -43.99
C ASP A 757 -76.87 38.42 -44.70
N GLU A 758 -76.88 37.17 -44.74
CA GLU A 758 -77.84 36.32 -45.45
C GLU A 758 -77.97 34.90 -44.83
N ILE A 759 -79.18 34.35 -44.76
CA ILE A 759 -79.45 32.95 -44.59
C ILE A 759 -80.05 32.43 -45.92
N LEU A 760 -79.46 31.47 -46.54
CA LEU A 760 -79.88 30.82 -47.76
C LEU A 760 -80.10 29.30 -47.50
N LEU A 761 -81.36 28.83 -47.61
CA LEU A 761 -81.74 27.46 -47.58
C LEU A 761 -82.15 27.06 -48.99
N THR A 762 -81.49 26.10 -49.63
CA THR A 762 -81.71 25.76 -51.02
C THR A 762 -81.77 24.28 -51.22
N SER A 763 -82.66 23.82 -52.12
CA SER A 763 -82.77 22.43 -52.56
C SER A 763 -83.49 22.39 -53.96
N GLY A 764 -82.79 21.73 -54.94
CA GLY A 764 -83.33 21.51 -56.29
C GLY A 764 -83.77 22.77 -57.03
N GLY A 765 -83.14 23.88 -56.77
CA GLY A 765 -83.41 25.22 -57.30
C GLY A 765 -84.52 25.98 -56.55
N ALA A 766 -85.15 25.39 -55.56
CA ALA A 766 -85.96 26.15 -54.63
C ALA A 766 -85.23 26.67 -53.48
N TYR A 767 -85.56 27.87 -52.97
CA TYR A 767 -84.76 28.46 -51.84
C TYR A 767 -85.69 29.27 -50.89
N ILE A 768 -85.21 29.38 -49.65
CA ILE A 768 -85.64 30.39 -48.68
C ILE A 768 -84.47 31.29 -48.44
N LYS A 769 -84.55 32.55 -48.70
CA LYS A 769 -83.50 33.51 -48.48
C LYS A 769 -83.99 34.57 -47.51
N ILE A 770 -83.30 34.83 -46.46
CA ILE A 770 -83.55 35.83 -45.48
C ILE A 770 -82.41 36.82 -45.55
N LYS A 771 -82.67 38.07 -46.03
CA LYS A 771 -81.70 39.06 -46.27
C LYS A 771 -82.33 40.47 -46.13
N ASP A 772 -81.55 41.41 -45.57
CA ASP A 772 -81.91 42.82 -45.41
C ASP A 772 -83.32 43.04 -44.85
N GLY A 773 -83.72 42.20 -43.86
CA GLY A 773 -85.08 42.27 -43.24
C GLY A 773 -86.22 41.66 -44.04
N ASN A 774 -85.96 41.06 -45.21
CA ASN A 774 -86.90 40.40 -46.09
C ASN A 774 -86.73 38.89 -46.07
N ILE A 775 -87.92 38.21 -46.26
CA ILE A 775 -87.92 36.77 -46.47
C ILE A 775 -88.38 36.55 -47.93
N GLU A 776 -87.52 35.96 -48.78
CA GLU A 776 -87.81 35.65 -50.14
C GLU A 776 -87.99 34.15 -50.32
N LEU A 777 -89.15 33.71 -50.89
CA LEU A 777 -89.39 32.34 -51.21
C LEU A 777 -89.40 32.20 -52.76
N GLY A 778 -88.44 31.57 -53.30
CA GLY A 778 -88.34 31.30 -54.74
C GLY A 778 -88.34 29.84 -55.07
N CYS A 779 -89.02 29.44 -56.11
CA CYS A 779 -89.00 28.06 -56.64
C CYS A 779 -89.33 28.00 -58.14
N PRO A 780 -88.66 27.06 -58.86
CA PRO A 780 -89.00 26.88 -60.28
C PRO A 780 -90.37 26.27 -60.53
N LYS A 781 -91.14 25.75 -59.54
CA LYS A 781 -92.39 25.14 -59.63
C LYS A 781 -93.45 25.85 -58.75
N MET A 782 -93.97 25.28 -57.70
CA MET A 782 -95.08 25.84 -56.90
C MET A 782 -94.63 25.80 -55.39
N VAL A 783 -95.03 26.84 -54.70
CA VAL A 783 -94.95 26.89 -53.22
C VAL A 783 -96.31 26.36 -52.68
N TRP A 784 -96.19 25.26 -51.88
CA TRP A 784 -97.31 24.74 -51.19
C TRP A 784 -97.35 25.14 -49.73
N VAL A 785 -98.31 25.89 -49.28
CA VAL A 785 -98.47 26.27 -47.87
C VAL A 785 -99.65 25.48 -47.32
N LYS A 786 -99.35 24.50 -46.41
CA LYS A 786 -100.40 23.74 -45.75
C LYS A 786 -100.50 24.17 -44.31
N CYS A 787 -101.52 24.84 -43.94
CA CYS A 787 -101.80 25.43 -42.64
C CYS A 787 -103.25 25.54 -42.34
N ALA A 788 -103.66 25.59 -41.06
CA ALA A 788 -105.06 25.80 -40.65
C ALA A 788 -105.53 27.27 -40.84
N GLY A 789 -104.63 28.17 -41.05
CA GLY A 789 -104.91 29.57 -41.34
C GLY A 789 -103.62 30.27 -41.78
N PHE A 790 -103.79 31.25 -42.69
CA PHE A 790 -102.69 32.13 -43.11
C PHE A 790 -103.06 33.57 -42.83
N GLN A 791 -102.30 34.22 -42.00
CA GLN A 791 -102.56 35.65 -41.64
C GLN A 791 -101.33 36.47 -42.04
N VAL A 792 -101.53 37.63 -42.65
CA VAL A 792 -100.55 38.66 -42.90
C VAL A 792 -100.74 39.78 -41.87
N MET A 793 -99.74 39.97 -41.00
CA MET A 793 -99.80 41.03 -39.96
C MET A 793 -98.76 42.12 -40.31
N GLY A 794 -98.85 43.23 -39.67
CA GLY A 794 -97.95 44.36 -39.89
C GLY A 794 -96.48 44.00 -39.57
N PRO A 795 -95.56 44.78 -39.96
CA PRO A 795 -94.07 44.56 -39.80
C PRO A 795 -93.73 44.35 -38.34
N SER A 796 -92.89 43.34 -38.07
CA SER A 796 -92.29 43.03 -36.77
C SER A 796 -90.84 42.55 -36.93
N SER A 797 -89.97 42.86 -35.95
CA SER A 797 -88.60 42.37 -35.98
C SER A 797 -88.26 41.80 -34.64
N ILE A 798 -87.33 40.78 -34.68
CA ILE A 798 -86.73 40.19 -33.48
C ILE A 798 -85.22 40.43 -33.62
N SER A 799 -84.71 41.08 -32.65
CA SER A 799 -83.21 41.30 -32.55
C SER A 799 -82.59 40.06 -31.89
N ASN A 800 -81.61 39.40 -32.55
CA ASN A 800 -80.84 38.39 -32.00
C ASN A 800 -79.34 38.88 -31.97
N LEU A 801 -78.79 39.01 -30.78
CA LEU A 801 -77.35 39.33 -30.66
C LEU A 801 -76.52 38.17 -31.13
N LEU A 802 -75.75 38.40 -32.16
CA LEU A 802 -74.73 37.40 -32.59
C LEU A 802 -73.56 37.42 -31.58
N PRO A 803 -73.02 36.29 -31.24
CA PRO A 803 -71.83 36.22 -30.32
C PRO A 803 -70.66 36.98 -30.93
N ILE A 804 -69.96 37.78 -30.12
CA ILE A 804 -68.67 38.43 -30.50
C ILE A 804 -67.63 37.37 -30.26
N LEU A 805 -66.99 36.94 -31.31
CA LEU A 805 -65.82 35.99 -31.21
C LEU A 805 -64.59 36.74 -30.92
N PRO A 806 -63.71 36.19 -30.04
CA PRO A 806 -62.40 36.85 -29.74
C PRO A 806 -61.50 36.94 -31.00
N ASN A 807 -60.91 38.09 -31.20
CA ASN A 807 -59.99 38.30 -32.26
C ASN A 807 -58.56 38.18 -31.71
N ASN A 808 -57.96 37.05 -31.89
CA ASN A 808 -56.59 36.76 -31.44
C ASN A 808 -55.60 37.36 -32.47
N GLN A 809 -55.13 38.57 -32.27
CA GLN A 809 -53.86 38.96 -32.81
C GLN A 809 -52.74 38.26 -32.02
N GLN A 810 -51.92 37.48 -32.67
CA GLN A 810 -50.68 36.87 -32.00
C GLN A 810 -49.84 37.99 -31.38
N GLN A 811 -49.81 38.04 -30.03
CA GLN A 811 -48.75 38.77 -29.36
C GLN A 811 -47.44 37.97 -29.55
N LYS A 812 -46.44 38.62 -30.17
CA LYS A 812 -45.07 38.04 -30.19
C LYS A 812 -44.60 37.94 -28.79
N GLU A 813 -44.34 36.73 -28.33
CA GLU A 813 -43.71 36.49 -27.05
C GLU A 813 -42.19 36.74 -27.18
N THR A 814 -41.68 37.64 -26.39
CA THR A 814 -40.24 37.92 -26.29
C THR A 814 -39.67 37.16 -25.08
N MET A 815 -38.48 36.66 -25.21
CA MET A 815 -37.74 35.99 -24.17
C MET A 815 -36.52 36.80 -23.76
N GLY A 816 -36.42 37.15 -22.47
CA GLY A 816 -35.26 37.81 -21.90
C GLY A 816 -34.24 36.78 -21.38
N ILE A 817 -32.96 36.96 -21.72
CA ILE A 817 -31.87 36.14 -21.21
C ILE A 817 -31.27 36.83 -20.00
N GLN A 818 -31.39 36.18 -18.81
CA GLN A 818 -30.72 36.61 -17.61
C GLN A 818 -29.50 35.73 -17.31
N ILE A 819 -28.31 36.34 -17.23
CA ILE A 819 -27.08 35.63 -16.89
C ILE A 819 -26.84 35.73 -15.37
N LYS A 820 -26.94 34.60 -14.69
CA LYS A 820 -26.65 34.50 -13.24
C LYS A 820 -25.42 33.61 -13.03
N ARG A 821 -24.55 33.99 -12.08
CA ARG A 821 -23.44 33.15 -11.68
C ARG A 821 -23.96 31.99 -10.81
N ILE A 822 -23.38 30.80 -10.98
CA ILE A 822 -23.67 29.65 -10.11
C ILE A 822 -23.07 29.98 -8.73
N GLY A 823 -23.92 30.35 -7.76
CA GLY A 823 -23.55 30.82 -6.43
C GLY A 823 -24.33 32.09 -6.07
N THR A 824 -24.52 32.36 -4.84
CA THR A 824 -25.46 33.32 -4.25
C THR A 824 -25.16 34.82 -4.50
N GLN A 825 -24.30 35.20 -5.41
CA GLN A 825 -24.02 36.62 -5.72
C GLN A 825 -24.48 36.98 -7.14
N GLU A 826 -25.34 37.98 -7.23
CA GLU A 826 -25.70 38.65 -8.47
C GLU A 826 -24.47 39.32 -9.11
N ILE A 827 -24.36 39.20 -10.44
CA ILE A 827 -23.30 39.87 -11.19
C ILE A 827 -23.74 41.33 -11.39
N THR A 828 -23.28 42.24 -10.52
CA THR A 828 -23.47 43.66 -10.65
C THR A 828 -22.21 44.33 -11.19
N GLY A 829 -22.37 45.24 -12.19
CA GLY A 829 -21.27 46.05 -12.68
C GLY A 829 -20.33 45.45 -13.70
N ILE A 830 -20.61 44.23 -14.22
CA ILE A 830 -19.81 43.59 -15.26
C ILE A 830 -20.61 43.49 -16.55
N SER A 831 -20.09 44.05 -17.61
CA SER A 831 -20.63 43.88 -18.96
C SER A 831 -20.00 42.61 -19.57
N LEU A 832 -20.85 41.63 -19.91
CA LEU A 832 -20.43 40.34 -20.50
C LEU A 832 -20.97 40.21 -21.90
N ASP A 833 -20.13 39.87 -22.85
CA ASP A 833 -20.54 39.52 -24.21
C ASP A 833 -21.15 38.09 -24.19
N TYR A 834 -22.23 37.90 -24.92
CA TYR A 834 -22.84 36.61 -25.12
C TYR A 834 -23.22 36.36 -26.59
N LYS A 835 -23.18 35.11 -26.99
CA LYS A 835 -23.59 34.64 -28.32
C LYS A 835 -24.51 33.44 -28.17
N LEU A 836 -25.71 33.49 -28.79
CA LEU A 836 -26.53 32.30 -28.90
C LEU A 836 -26.27 31.66 -30.27
N LYS A 837 -26.00 30.38 -30.27
CA LYS A 837 -25.70 29.60 -31.48
C LYS A 837 -26.63 28.40 -31.63
N THR A 838 -26.89 27.97 -32.84
CA THR A 838 -27.55 26.72 -33.16
C THR A 838 -26.63 25.53 -32.90
N ALA A 839 -27.17 24.31 -32.81
CA ALA A 839 -26.36 23.09 -32.76
C ALA A 839 -25.44 22.90 -33.98
N GLY A 840 -25.69 23.59 -35.08
CA GLY A 840 -24.83 23.66 -36.26
C GLY A 840 -23.76 24.74 -36.20
N ASP A 841 -23.55 25.38 -35.05
CA ASP A 841 -22.57 26.46 -34.78
C ASP A 841 -22.86 27.81 -35.49
N GLU A 842 -24.06 28.02 -36.05
CA GLU A 842 -24.51 29.29 -36.63
C GLU A 842 -24.92 30.24 -35.51
N THR A 843 -24.40 31.47 -35.51
CA THR A 843 -24.73 32.48 -34.49
C THR A 843 -26.11 33.07 -34.78
N LEU A 844 -27.10 32.81 -33.93
CA LEU A 844 -28.43 33.39 -34.04
C LEU A 844 -28.38 34.87 -33.69
N PHE A 845 -27.74 35.22 -32.58
CA PHE A 845 -27.46 36.59 -32.21
C PHE A 845 -26.29 36.69 -31.22
N SER A 846 -25.70 37.91 -31.13
CA SER A 846 -24.67 38.23 -30.15
C SER A 846 -24.94 39.62 -29.59
N SER A 847 -24.72 39.81 -28.33
CA SER A 847 -24.87 41.09 -27.63
C SER A 847 -24.03 41.15 -26.36
N THR A 848 -24.07 42.30 -25.73
CA THR A 848 -23.41 42.49 -24.42
C THR A 848 -24.51 42.86 -23.39
N THR A 849 -24.38 42.40 -22.15
CA THR A 849 -25.32 42.74 -21.10
C THR A 849 -25.37 44.24 -20.86
N GLN A 850 -26.58 44.82 -20.91
CA GLN A 850 -26.76 46.27 -20.97
C GLN A 850 -27.12 46.95 -19.62
N ASN A 851 -27.27 46.17 -18.53
CA ASN A 851 -27.65 46.75 -17.26
C ASN A 851 -26.85 46.17 -16.10
N GLU A 852 -26.87 46.83 -14.94
CA GLU A 852 -26.12 46.44 -13.74
C GLU A 852 -26.52 45.06 -13.15
N ASN A 853 -27.63 44.48 -13.58
CA ASN A 853 -28.13 43.19 -13.13
C ASN A 853 -27.80 42.02 -14.06
N GLY A 854 -26.97 42.22 -15.06
CA GLY A 854 -26.53 41.16 -16.00
C GLY A 854 -27.63 40.73 -16.97
N LEU A 855 -28.69 41.54 -17.19
CA LEU A 855 -29.75 41.24 -18.16
C LEU A 855 -29.27 41.48 -19.57
N GLY A 856 -29.40 40.49 -20.43
CA GLY A 856 -29.21 40.62 -21.87
C GLY A 856 -30.41 41.35 -22.52
N GLY A 857 -30.28 41.65 -23.82
CA GLY A 857 -31.38 42.21 -24.62
C GLY A 857 -32.54 41.22 -24.74
N GLU A 858 -33.74 41.76 -24.92
CA GLU A 858 -34.95 40.95 -25.28
C GLU A 858 -34.82 40.49 -26.74
N HIS A 859 -35.04 39.23 -27.00
CA HIS A 859 -34.96 38.61 -28.30
C HIS A 859 -36.25 37.86 -28.63
N ASP A 860 -36.57 37.77 -29.92
CA ASP A 860 -37.76 37.10 -30.38
C ASP A 860 -37.65 35.60 -30.10
N LYS A 861 -38.61 35.04 -29.38
CA LYS A 861 -38.66 33.65 -28.95
C LYS A 861 -38.66 32.65 -30.10
N GLU A 862 -39.19 33.04 -31.27
CA GLU A 862 -39.17 32.23 -32.48
C GLU A 862 -37.76 32.02 -33.08
N GLN A 863 -36.78 32.85 -32.68
CA GLN A 863 -35.40 32.71 -33.11
C GLN A 863 -34.57 31.80 -32.23
N ILE A 864 -35.09 31.36 -31.04
CA ILE A 864 -34.38 30.53 -30.09
C ILE A 864 -34.93 29.11 -30.17
N TYR A 865 -34.18 28.22 -30.74
CA TYR A 865 -34.50 26.80 -30.87
C TYR A 865 -34.03 26.00 -29.63
N ALA A 866 -34.72 24.94 -29.31
CA ALA A 866 -34.38 24.03 -28.18
C ALA A 866 -32.96 23.40 -28.30
N SER A 867 -32.38 23.41 -29.49
CA SER A 867 -31.02 22.91 -29.76
C SER A 867 -29.94 24.00 -29.77
N SER A 868 -30.28 25.22 -29.29
CA SER A 868 -29.33 26.34 -29.23
C SER A 868 -28.47 26.28 -27.97
N TYR A 869 -27.24 26.75 -28.00
CA TYR A 869 -26.39 26.88 -26.84
C TYR A 869 -25.88 28.33 -26.71
N LEU A 870 -25.70 28.73 -25.44
CA LEU A 870 -25.29 30.07 -25.08
C LEU A 870 -23.78 30.09 -24.74
N LEU A 871 -23.02 30.91 -25.45
CA LEU A 871 -21.62 31.18 -25.16
C LEU A 871 -21.51 32.53 -24.45
N ILE A 872 -20.77 32.58 -23.34
CA ILE A 872 -20.55 33.78 -22.52
C ILE A 872 -19.06 33.97 -22.32
N GLY A 873 -18.54 35.18 -22.57
CA GLY A 873 -17.16 35.54 -22.33
C GLY A 873 -16.64 36.56 -23.34
N LYS A 874 -15.39 36.95 -23.21
CA LYS A 874 -14.73 37.80 -24.18
C LYS A 874 -14.11 36.96 -25.28
N GLU A 875 -14.26 37.44 -26.52
CA GLU A 875 -13.73 36.70 -27.69
C GLU A 875 -12.19 36.55 -27.62
N SER A 876 -11.48 37.48 -26.95
CA SER A 876 -10.03 37.41 -26.74
C SER A 876 -9.57 36.29 -25.78
N ASP A 877 -10.45 35.85 -24.87
CA ASP A 877 -10.11 34.90 -23.79
C ASP A 877 -10.67 33.50 -24.04
N GLY A 878 -11.28 33.30 -25.24
CA GLY A 878 -12.02 32.09 -25.57
C GLY A 878 -13.43 32.06 -24.94
N TRP A 879 -14.41 31.58 -25.72
CA TRP A 879 -15.76 31.42 -25.25
C TRP A 879 -15.87 30.22 -24.28
N GLN A 880 -16.54 30.40 -23.17
CA GLN A 880 -16.87 29.31 -22.23
C GLN A 880 -18.33 28.92 -22.42
N LEU A 881 -18.59 27.62 -22.55
CA LEU A 881 -19.95 27.08 -22.60
C LEU A 881 -20.50 26.92 -21.17
N PHE A 882 -21.60 27.61 -20.91
CA PHE A 882 -22.36 27.44 -19.68
C PHE A 882 -23.76 26.96 -20.03
N VAL A 883 -24.30 26.00 -19.25
CA VAL A 883 -25.67 25.56 -19.35
C VAL A 883 -26.48 26.32 -18.31
N TYR A 884 -27.42 27.14 -18.77
CA TYR A 884 -28.30 27.92 -17.89
C TYR A 884 -29.74 27.57 -18.14
N GLU A 885 -30.58 27.61 -17.08
CA GLU A 885 -32.00 27.61 -17.19
C GLU A 885 -32.48 28.93 -17.82
N VAL A 886 -33.35 28.83 -18.79
CA VAL A 886 -34.02 30.00 -19.40
C VAL A 886 -35.32 30.24 -18.63
N ASP A 887 -35.34 31.22 -17.76
CA ASP A 887 -36.55 31.62 -17.05
C ASP A 887 -37.44 32.44 -18.01
N ASN A 888 -38.68 31.99 -18.18
CA ASN A 888 -39.73 32.79 -18.86
C ASN A 888 -40.13 33.92 -17.88
N HIS A 889 -39.66 35.11 -18.10
CA HIS A 889 -40.29 36.28 -17.46
C HIS A 889 -41.64 36.54 -18.14
N GLU A 890 -42.72 36.11 -17.50
CA GLU A 890 -44.05 36.67 -17.76
C GLU A 890 -43.98 38.15 -17.29
N GLY A 891 -43.93 39.05 -18.23
CA GLY A 891 -44.06 40.48 -17.94
C GLY A 891 -45.47 40.76 -17.41
N ASN A 892 -45.52 41.31 -16.18
CA ASN A 892 -46.70 41.99 -15.68
C ASN A 892 -46.95 43.29 -16.45
#